data_a4bde060cb54ab82c7c99e819f29e096
#
_entry.id   a4bde060cb54ab82c7c99e819f29e096
#
_cell.length_a   1.000
_cell.length_b   1.000
_cell.length_c   1.000
_cell.angle_alpha   90.00
_cell.angle_beta   90.00
_cell.angle_gamma   90.00
#
_symmetry.space_group_name_H-M   'P 1'
#
loop_
_entity.id
_entity.type
_entity.pdbx_description
1 polymer ?
#
loop_
_entity_poly.entity_id
_entity_poly.type
_entity_poly.pdbx_seq_one_letter_code
_entity_poly.pdbx_strand_id
1 'polypeptide(L)'
;MNAISKKQFKQLIKAFDFTNLFNLLGWNYITGQDMVKVGLETFTLQSVAEKRGFRILVCSPDSRGRVPDYSTRMKLDRAVSRLYYEHLIIFRDELNRTQLWQWVMREADKPPQLTETRWYKGQDPELLYQKASGLFFTLDEEENITIVDVTTRVRENFQQNREKVTKKFYEGFKKEHTAFLGFIKGIEYKTSQEWYTSLMLNRLMFCYFIQKKGFLDNNKNYLRDKLKACQQKKGKDKFYSFYRDFLLALFHKGLGSPERSPELIAEFGKIPYLNGGLFDVHQLEKDFPDIQIEDRAFERIFNFFDQYEWHLDTRPSASGREVNPDVIGYIFEKYINDRAQMGAYYTKEDITEYISKNCIVPYLFDETERHYKKAFFDAQGWLWTMLKNSGDAYIYPSVKYGIDPDDLWGDLPDDVKEGLDPDQPDLVEKRRCWNRPAPPEVALPTEIWREVIERRKRYQEAKDKIAAGKIKHINDFITYNLDIKQFALDCLENCPDPEFILHFYKSLAGDGKKRKPISILDPTCGSGAFLFAALNILEPLYEACLQRMKEFIDEAPKGKYKFFEEILVRVHAPQHPKQEYFIFKSIILNNLYGVDIMHEAVEIAKLRLFLKLVSTVEPDYQKPNLGLEPLPDVDFNIRAGNTLLGYTSEKEIEDALGGQLDFDNDLEKIKEKCDIVARTFARYKELQLEYGKDYIDFFQAKAELKQRLEELNDQLNLLLHKQTTDMNYDQWFATHQ
;
A
#
# COMPACT_ATOMS: atom_id res chain seq x y z
N MET A 1 0.30 -31.85 -18.15
CA MET A 1 -0.62 -30.90 -18.78
C MET A 1 -0.08 -29.48 -18.56
N ASN A 2 -0.12 -28.61 -19.58
CA ASN A 2 0.37 -27.24 -19.44
C ASN A 2 -0.59 -26.46 -18.54
N ALA A 3 -0.04 -25.70 -17.58
CA ALA A 3 -0.80 -24.73 -16.80
C ALA A 3 -1.63 -23.81 -17.72
N ILE A 4 -2.81 -23.39 -17.26
CA ILE A 4 -3.69 -22.47 -18.01
C ILE A 4 -2.89 -21.25 -18.47
N SER A 5 -3.04 -20.88 -19.75
CA SER A 5 -2.36 -19.67 -20.23
C SER A 5 -2.93 -18.43 -19.54
N LYS A 6 -2.06 -17.48 -19.16
CA LYS A 6 -2.45 -16.20 -18.54
C LYS A 6 -3.55 -15.47 -19.34
N LYS A 7 -3.45 -15.51 -20.68
CA LYS A 7 -4.43 -14.88 -21.58
C LYS A 7 -5.80 -15.53 -21.46
N GLN A 8 -5.86 -16.86 -21.47
CA GLN A 8 -7.10 -17.62 -21.36
C GLN A 8 -7.76 -17.43 -19.99
N PHE A 9 -6.95 -17.47 -18.92
CA PHE A 9 -7.44 -17.19 -17.56
C PHE A 9 -8.11 -15.82 -17.48
N LYS A 10 -7.41 -14.76 -17.93
CA LYS A 10 -7.95 -13.39 -17.92
C LYS A 10 -9.21 -13.24 -18.77
N GLN A 11 -9.34 -13.98 -19.86
CA GLN A 11 -10.55 -13.99 -20.67
C GLN A 11 -11.74 -14.57 -19.91
N LEU A 12 -11.56 -15.69 -19.21
CA LEU A 12 -12.64 -16.33 -18.44
C LEU A 12 -13.09 -15.46 -17.25
N ILE A 13 -12.17 -14.79 -16.55
CA ILE A 13 -12.52 -13.81 -15.51
C ILE A 13 -13.39 -12.68 -16.11
N LYS A 14 -12.98 -12.08 -17.22
CA LYS A 14 -13.71 -11.01 -17.88
C LYS A 14 -15.09 -11.46 -18.40
N ALA A 15 -15.23 -12.73 -18.74
CA ALA A 15 -16.49 -13.33 -19.17
C ALA A 15 -17.40 -13.76 -18.02
N PHE A 16 -16.94 -13.71 -16.77
CA PHE A 16 -17.65 -14.27 -15.59
C PHE A 16 -17.93 -15.78 -15.71
N ASP A 17 -17.05 -16.48 -16.43
CA ASP A 17 -17.17 -17.93 -16.66
C ASP A 17 -16.35 -18.71 -15.63
N PHE A 18 -16.85 -18.77 -14.41
CA PHE A 18 -16.17 -19.40 -13.29
C PHE A 18 -16.15 -20.92 -13.41
N THR A 19 -17.16 -21.53 -13.97
CA THR A 19 -17.25 -22.97 -14.18
C THR A 19 -16.10 -23.47 -15.05
N ASN A 20 -15.91 -22.88 -16.23
CA ASN A 20 -14.82 -23.25 -17.10
C ASN A 20 -13.46 -22.85 -16.52
N LEU A 21 -13.38 -21.73 -15.77
CA LEU A 21 -12.17 -21.31 -15.10
C LEU A 21 -11.66 -22.36 -14.11
N PHE A 22 -12.51 -22.81 -13.18
CA PHE A 22 -12.13 -23.79 -12.16
C PHE A 22 -11.94 -25.19 -12.75
N ASN A 23 -12.69 -25.56 -13.78
CA ASN A 23 -12.44 -26.81 -14.51
C ASN A 23 -11.03 -26.81 -15.13
N LEU A 24 -10.60 -25.74 -15.77
CA LEU A 24 -9.24 -25.61 -16.31
C LEU A 24 -8.15 -25.55 -15.22
N LEU A 25 -8.51 -25.19 -13.99
CA LEU A 25 -7.64 -25.27 -12.82
C LEU A 25 -7.60 -26.67 -12.18
N GLY A 26 -8.27 -27.67 -12.76
CA GLY A 26 -8.28 -29.04 -12.28
C GLY A 26 -9.27 -29.29 -11.13
N TRP A 27 -10.29 -28.43 -10.97
CA TRP A 27 -11.38 -28.63 -10.02
C TRP A 27 -12.50 -29.45 -10.64
N ASN A 28 -13.20 -30.22 -9.81
CA ASN A 28 -14.31 -31.05 -10.24
C ASN A 28 -15.53 -30.18 -10.54
N TYR A 29 -16.14 -30.40 -11.68
CA TYR A 29 -17.41 -29.78 -12.03
C TYR A 29 -18.51 -30.24 -11.10
N ILE A 30 -19.31 -29.30 -10.60
CA ILE A 30 -20.49 -29.60 -9.80
C ILE A 30 -21.62 -28.65 -10.15
N THR A 31 -22.84 -29.14 -10.07
CA THR A 31 -24.06 -28.34 -10.19
C THR A 31 -24.82 -28.44 -8.87
N GLY A 32 -25.24 -27.31 -8.36
CA GLY A 32 -26.07 -27.21 -7.16
C GLY A 32 -26.44 -25.77 -6.93
N GLN A 33 -27.56 -25.57 -6.27
CA GLN A 33 -28.07 -24.27 -5.96
C GLN A 33 -28.64 -24.28 -4.54
N ASP A 34 -28.10 -23.44 -3.68
CA ASP A 34 -28.58 -23.28 -2.33
C ASP A 34 -29.23 -21.90 -2.19
N MET A 35 -30.31 -21.82 -1.42
CA MET A 35 -30.97 -20.56 -1.09
C MET A 35 -30.69 -20.22 0.37
N VAL A 36 -30.08 -19.06 0.60
CA VAL A 36 -29.76 -18.57 1.93
C VAL A 36 -30.49 -17.28 2.18
N LYS A 37 -31.28 -17.25 3.27
CA LYS A 37 -32.03 -16.07 3.70
C LYS A 37 -31.20 -15.25 4.68
N VAL A 38 -31.01 -13.97 4.38
CA VAL A 38 -30.36 -13.00 5.26
C VAL A 38 -31.27 -11.79 5.43
N GLY A 39 -31.79 -11.61 6.63
CA GLY A 39 -32.81 -10.58 6.88
C GLY A 39 -34.08 -10.80 6.06
N LEU A 40 -34.45 -9.83 5.24
CA LEU A 40 -35.59 -9.89 4.33
C LEU A 40 -35.26 -10.41 2.93
N GLU A 41 -33.99 -10.52 2.59
CA GLU A 41 -33.52 -10.93 1.26
C GLU A 41 -33.16 -12.41 1.22
N THR A 42 -33.33 -13.02 0.05
CA THR A 42 -32.93 -14.40 -0.21
C THR A 42 -31.89 -14.41 -1.32
N PHE A 43 -30.72 -14.94 -1.03
CA PHE A 43 -29.62 -15.05 -1.96
C PHE A 43 -29.51 -16.47 -2.53
N THR A 44 -29.23 -16.54 -3.81
CA THR A 44 -28.97 -17.79 -4.49
C THR A 44 -27.47 -18.00 -4.61
N LEU A 45 -26.99 -19.12 -4.08
CA LEU A 45 -25.60 -19.57 -4.16
C LEU A 45 -25.49 -20.72 -5.15
N GLN A 46 -24.85 -20.47 -6.29
CA GLN A 46 -24.62 -21.49 -7.30
C GLN A 46 -23.26 -22.17 -7.04
N SER A 47 -23.23 -23.48 -6.82
CA SER A 47 -22.02 -24.26 -6.80
C SER A 47 -21.45 -24.39 -8.20
N VAL A 48 -20.19 -23.99 -8.44
CA VAL A 48 -19.53 -24.02 -9.74
C VAL A 48 -18.36 -24.97 -9.81
N ALA A 49 -17.73 -25.26 -8.67
CA ALA A 49 -16.63 -26.22 -8.58
C ALA A 49 -16.50 -26.80 -7.17
N GLU A 50 -15.87 -27.97 -7.10
CA GLU A 50 -15.58 -28.66 -5.83
C GLU A 50 -14.24 -29.37 -5.91
N LYS A 51 -13.52 -29.43 -4.78
CA LYS A 51 -12.30 -30.23 -4.62
C LYS A 51 -12.20 -30.79 -3.21
N ARG A 52 -12.36 -32.11 -3.06
CA ARG A 52 -12.25 -32.81 -1.77
C ARG A 52 -13.09 -32.20 -0.62
N GLY A 53 -14.28 -31.68 -0.95
CA GLY A 53 -15.18 -31.04 0.03
C GLY A 53 -15.05 -29.51 0.12
N PHE A 54 -14.01 -28.92 -0.47
CA PHE A 54 -13.92 -27.45 -0.61
C PHE A 54 -14.82 -26.98 -1.75
N ARG A 55 -15.71 -26.02 -1.49
CA ARG A 55 -16.70 -25.52 -2.45
C ARG A 55 -16.36 -24.15 -2.98
N ILE A 56 -16.56 -23.97 -4.30
CA ILE A 56 -16.56 -22.64 -4.95
C ILE A 56 -18.00 -22.29 -5.29
N LEU A 57 -18.45 -21.17 -4.76
CA LEU A 57 -19.83 -20.70 -4.85
C LEU A 57 -19.90 -19.34 -5.55
N VAL A 58 -20.90 -19.13 -6.37
CA VAL A 58 -21.22 -17.83 -6.98
C VAL A 58 -22.52 -17.33 -6.38
N CYS A 59 -22.50 -16.16 -5.75
CA CYS A 59 -23.66 -15.58 -5.09
C CYS A 59 -24.39 -14.59 -6.02
N SER A 60 -25.73 -14.65 -5.99
CA SER A 60 -26.57 -13.68 -6.68
C SER A 60 -26.40 -12.26 -6.12
N PRO A 61 -26.68 -11.22 -6.93
CA PRO A 61 -26.71 -9.85 -6.43
C PRO A 61 -27.82 -9.62 -5.39
N ASP A 62 -27.76 -8.50 -4.68
CA ASP A 62 -28.82 -8.04 -3.76
C ASP A 62 -30.06 -7.58 -4.55
N SER A 63 -31.11 -7.19 -3.82
CA SER A 63 -32.37 -6.69 -4.40
C SER A 63 -32.22 -5.43 -5.27
N ARG A 64 -31.09 -4.73 -5.17
CA ARG A 64 -30.74 -3.55 -5.99
C ARG A 64 -29.85 -3.89 -7.19
N GLY A 65 -29.58 -5.18 -7.44
CA GLY A 65 -28.72 -5.66 -8.51
C GLY A 65 -27.21 -5.48 -8.24
N ARG A 66 -26.80 -5.22 -7.00
CA ARG A 66 -25.39 -4.96 -6.60
C ARG A 66 -24.76 -6.13 -5.87
N VAL A 67 -23.45 -6.07 -5.74
CA VAL A 67 -22.71 -6.92 -4.78
C VAL A 67 -23.24 -6.60 -3.37
N PRO A 68 -23.65 -7.60 -2.58
CA PRO A 68 -24.16 -7.36 -1.24
C PRO A 68 -23.12 -6.62 -0.37
N ASP A 69 -23.61 -5.78 0.54
CA ASP A 69 -22.75 -5.07 1.48
C ASP A 69 -21.97 -6.03 2.41
N TYR A 70 -20.95 -5.51 3.05
CA TYR A 70 -20.07 -6.30 3.92
C TYR A 70 -20.83 -7.05 5.02
N SER A 71 -21.78 -6.38 5.68
CA SER A 71 -22.61 -6.99 6.72
C SER A 71 -23.39 -8.21 6.20
N THR A 72 -24.00 -8.05 5.03
CA THR A 72 -24.76 -9.12 4.34
C THR A 72 -23.82 -10.27 3.92
N ARG A 73 -22.66 -9.96 3.36
CA ARG A 73 -21.67 -10.98 2.97
C ARG A 73 -21.17 -11.79 4.17
N MET A 74 -20.94 -11.15 5.31
CA MET A 74 -20.53 -11.85 6.54
C MET A 74 -21.62 -12.76 7.09
N LYS A 75 -22.89 -12.34 7.01
CA LYS A 75 -24.04 -13.19 7.39
C LYS A 75 -24.19 -14.38 6.43
N LEU A 76 -23.99 -14.14 5.12
CA LEU A 76 -23.98 -15.21 4.11
C LEU A 76 -22.88 -16.22 4.37
N ASP A 77 -21.64 -15.77 4.62
CA ASP A 77 -20.52 -16.66 4.93
C ASP A 77 -20.81 -17.54 6.15
N ARG A 78 -21.35 -16.97 7.23
CA ARG A 78 -21.74 -17.73 8.43
C ARG A 78 -22.84 -18.78 8.13
N ALA A 79 -23.78 -18.45 7.28
CA ALA A 79 -24.84 -19.39 6.90
C ALA A 79 -24.28 -20.51 5.99
N VAL A 80 -23.41 -20.15 5.06
CA VAL A 80 -22.74 -21.09 4.13
C VAL A 80 -21.78 -22.02 4.88
N SER A 81 -21.09 -21.54 5.91
CA SER A 81 -20.15 -22.37 6.69
C SER A 81 -20.83 -23.51 7.45
N ARG A 82 -22.14 -23.42 7.69
CA ARG A 82 -22.94 -24.51 8.26
C ARG A 82 -23.28 -25.60 7.23
N LEU A 83 -23.26 -25.24 5.94
CA LEU A 83 -23.48 -26.18 4.81
C LEU A 83 -22.16 -26.74 4.30
N TYR A 84 -21.19 -25.86 4.12
CA TYR A 84 -19.86 -26.15 3.57
C TYR A 84 -18.81 -25.45 4.42
N TYR A 85 -18.14 -26.19 5.30
CA TYR A 85 -17.18 -25.62 6.24
C TYR A 85 -16.05 -24.86 5.52
N GLU A 86 -15.47 -25.46 4.47
CA GLU A 86 -14.44 -24.87 3.62
C GLU A 86 -15.04 -24.43 2.29
N HIS A 87 -15.02 -23.13 2.02
CA HIS A 87 -15.60 -22.57 0.81
C HIS A 87 -14.98 -21.20 0.44
N LEU A 88 -15.13 -20.85 -0.85
CA LEU A 88 -14.86 -19.52 -1.40
C LEU A 88 -16.12 -19.03 -2.08
N ILE A 89 -16.54 -17.81 -1.76
CA ILE A 89 -17.73 -17.20 -2.37
C ILE A 89 -17.28 -16.10 -3.33
N ILE A 90 -17.80 -16.16 -4.56
CA ILE A 90 -17.63 -15.12 -5.58
C ILE A 90 -18.94 -14.35 -5.68
N PHE A 91 -18.94 -13.12 -5.23
CA PHE A 91 -20.07 -12.21 -5.38
C PHE A 91 -19.95 -11.47 -6.70
N ARG A 92 -21.08 -11.24 -7.36
CA ARG A 92 -21.16 -10.46 -8.60
C ARG A 92 -22.35 -9.53 -8.60
N ASP A 93 -22.28 -8.44 -9.36
CA ASP A 93 -23.43 -7.59 -9.65
C ASP A 93 -24.24 -8.12 -10.84
N GLU A 94 -25.48 -7.65 -10.98
CA GLU A 94 -26.42 -8.11 -12.03
C GLU A 94 -25.89 -7.83 -13.44
N LEU A 95 -25.20 -6.71 -13.64
CA LEU A 95 -24.67 -6.28 -14.94
C LEU A 95 -23.27 -6.83 -15.25
N ASN A 96 -22.76 -7.73 -14.44
CA ASN A 96 -21.42 -8.31 -14.58
C ASN A 96 -20.32 -7.23 -14.74
N ARG A 97 -20.35 -6.23 -13.87
CA ARG A 97 -19.33 -5.16 -13.80
C ARG A 97 -18.35 -5.38 -12.67
N THR A 98 -18.75 -6.09 -11.63
CA THR A 98 -17.96 -6.28 -10.40
C THR A 98 -17.90 -7.74 -10.01
N GLN A 99 -16.73 -8.19 -9.58
CA GLN A 99 -16.52 -9.46 -8.90
C GLN A 99 -15.85 -9.20 -7.56
N LEU A 100 -16.30 -9.87 -6.51
CA LEU A 100 -15.66 -9.88 -5.20
C LEU A 100 -15.49 -11.33 -4.77
N TRP A 101 -14.24 -11.75 -4.64
CA TRP A 101 -13.86 -13.10 -4.21
C TRP A 101 -13.56 -13.07 -2.73
N GLN A 102 -14.36 -13.76 -1.95
CA GLN A 102 -14.29 -13.79 -0.50
C GLN A 102 -13.94 -15.18 0.00
N TRP A 103 -12.89 -15.27 0.81
CA TRP A 103 -12.52 -16.46 1.54
C TRP A 103 -12.30 -16.11 3.01
N VAL A 104 -12.81 -16.96 3.91
CA VAL A 104 -12.66 -16.80 5.35
C VAL A 104 -11.83 -17.97 5.88
N MET A 105 -10.64 -17.66 6.36
CA MET A 105 -9.78 -18.63 7.03
C MET A 105 -10.31 -18.91 8.43
N ARG A 106 -10.55 -20.18 8.72
CA ARG A 106 -10.98 -20.68 10.01
C ARG A 106 -9.92 -21.64 10.54
N GLU A 107 -9.19 -21.20 11.55
CA GLU A 107 -8.24 -22.03 12.28
C GLU A 107 -8.77 -22.26 13.69
N ALA A 108 -8.56 -23.47 14.23
CA ALA A 108 -8.83 -23.74 15.63
C ALA A 108 -8.05 -22.72 16.49
N ASP A 109 -8.67 -22.24 17.53
CA ASP A 109 -8.07 -21.33 18.51
C ASP A 109 -7.69 -19.93 17.97
N LYS A 110 -8.21 -19.53 16.79
CA LYS A 110 -7.96 -18.19 16.22
C LYS A 110 -9.24 -17.55 15.67
N PRO A 111 -9.36 -16.21 15.77
CA PRO A 111 -10.46 -15.51 15.13
C PRO A 111 -10.49 -15.76 13.62
N PRO A 112 -11.68 -15.92 13.00
CA PRO A 112 -11.80 -16.02 11.56
C PRO A 112 -11.18 -14.81 10.87
N GLN A 113 -10.37 -15.05 9.86
CA GLN A 113 -9.72 -13.99 9.08
C GLN A 113 -10.33 -13.92 7.69
N LEU A 114 -10.93 -12.78 7.37
CA LEU A 114 -11.51 -12.51 6.06
C LEU A 114 -10.45 -12.04 5.08
N THR A 115 -10.47 -12.61 3.89
CA THR A 115 -9.68 -12.14 2.75
C THR A 115 -10.61 -11.88 1.57
N GLU A 116 -10.56 -10.65 1.05
CA GLU A 116 -11.33 -10.24 -0.12
C GLU A 116 -10.40 -9.83 -1.27
N THR A 117 -10.84 -10.10 -2.48
CA THR A 117 -10.19 -9.63 -3.70
C THR A 117 -11.24 -9.14 -4.66
N ARG A 118 -11.17 -7.87 -5.03
CA ARG A 118 -12.14 -7.22 -5.92
C ARG A 118 -11.58 -7.07 -7.32
N TRP A 119 -12.46 -7.05 -8.28
CA TRP A 119 -12.17 -6.74 -9.67
C TRP A 119 -13.35 -6.02 -10.30
N TYR A 120 -13.06 -4.97 -11.07
CA TYR A 120 -14.07 -4.20 -11.80
C TYR A 120 -13.85 -4.33 -13.30
N LYS A 121 -14.97 -4.35 -14.05
CA LYS A 121 -14.95 -4.43 -15.52
C LYS A 121 -14.18 -3.23 -16.10
N GLY A 122 -13.20 -3.53 -16.92
CA GLY A 122 -12.27 -2.53 -17.49
C GLY A 122 -10.89 -2.55 -16.86
N GLN A 123 -10.74 -3.13 -15.68
CA GLN A 123 -9.42 -3.38 -15.08
C GLN A 123 -8.77 -4.64 -15.68
N ASP A 124 -7.45 -4.72 -15.59
CA ASP A 124 -6.74 -5.97 -15.86
C ASP A 124 -6.90 -6.92 -14.65
N PRO A 125 -7.45 -8.13 -14.82
CA PRO A 125 -7.62 -9.06 -13.71
C PRO A 125 -6.29 -9.73 -13.28
N GLU A 126 -5.19 -8.97 -13.25
CA GLU A 126 -3.86 -9.47 -12.90
C GLU A 126 -3.81 -10.01 -11.48
N LEU A 127 -4.36 -9.27 -10.52
CA LEU A 127 -4.39 -9.67 -9.10
C LEU A 127 -5.18 -10.98 -8.90
N LEU A 128 -6.34 -11.12 -9.56
CA LEU A 128 -7.11 -12.38 -9.52
C LEU A 128 -6.35 -13.52 -10.19
N TYR A 129 -5.66 -13.25 -11.32
CA TYR A 129 -4.80 -14.25 -11.94
C TYR A 129 -3.70 -14.72 -10.99
N GLN A 130 -3.01 -13.80 -10.34
CA GLN A 130 -1.92 -14.12 -9.41
C GLN A 130 -2.40 -14.99 -8.25
N LYS A 131 -3.55 -14.65 -7.65
CA LYS A 131 -4.11 -15.41 -6.52
C LYS A 131 -4.72 -16.76 -6.95
N ALA A 132 -5.48 -16.79 -8.01
CA ALA A 132 -6.24 -17.97 -8.37
C ALA A 132 -5.48 -18.95 -9.29
N SER A 133 -4.45 -18.51 -10.04
CA SER A 133 -3.62 -19.44 -10.84
C SER A 133 -2.89 -20.48 -9.99
N GLY A 134 -2.56 -20.14 -8.74
CA GLY A 134 -1.97 -21.08 -7.79
C GLY A 134 -2.92 -22.17 -7.29
N LEU A 135 -4.23 -22.03 -7.57
CA LEU A 135 -5.24 -23.06 -7.24
C LEU A 135 -5.28 -24.19 -8.28
N PHE A 136 -4.28 -24.30 -9.12
CA PHE A 136 -4.17 -25.35 -10.13
C PHE A 136 -3.81 -26.70 -9.50
N PHE A 137 -4.55 -27.77 -9.89
CA PHE A 137 -4.28 -29.14 -9.50
C PHE A 137 -4.04 -30.00 -10.73
N THR A 138 -3.01 -30.84 -10.68
CA THR A 138 -2.70 -31.83 -11.74
C THR A 138 -3.48 -33.08 -11.54
N LEU A 139 -3.62 -33.89 -12.61
CA LEU A 139 -4.24 -35.23 -12.51
C LEU A 139 -3.42 -36.18 -11.62
N ASP A 140 -2.11 -36.04 -11.59
CA ASP A 140 -1.22 -36.87 -10.78
C ASP A 140 -1.37 -36.58 -9.27
N GLU A 141 -1.79 -35.39 -8.90
CA GLU A 141 -2.09 -35.01 -7.51
C GLU A 141 -3.44 -35.57 -7.04
N GLU A 142 -4.36 -35.87 -7.98
CA GLU A 142 -5.75 -36.25 -7.69
C GLU A 142 -5.87 -37.44 -6.74
N GLU A 143 -4.99 -38.44 -6.88
CA GLU A 143 -5.05 -39.67 -6.10
C GLU A 143 -4.74 -39.49 -4.60
N ASN A 144 -3.88 -38.52 -4.28
CA ASN A 144 -3.32 -38.36 -2.92
C ASN A 144 -3.76 -37.05 -2.20
N ILE A 145 -4.49 -36.18 -2.87
CA ILE A 145 -4.87 -34.87 -2.30
C ILE A 145 -6.01 -35.00 -1.28
N THR A 146 -5.89 -34.27 -0.18
CA THR A 146 -6.89 -34.19 0.89
C THR A 146 -7.52 -32.81 0.94
N ILE A 147 -8.61 -32.64 1.72
CA ILE A 147 -9.19 -31.29 1.97
C ILE A 147 -8.19 -30.36 2.63
N VAL A 148 -7.31 -30.87 3.50
CA VAL A 148 -6.27 -30.09 4.16
C VAL A 148 -5.28 -29.52 3.15
N ASP A 149 -4.92 -30.30 2.12
CA ASP A 149 -4.02 -29.84 1.06
C ASP A 149 -4.69 -28.76 0.20
N VAL A 150 -5.99 -28.92 -0.11
CA VAL A 150 -6.77 -27.92 -0.86
C VAL A 150 -6.88 -26.63 -0.06
N THR A 151 -7.27 -26.70 1.22
CA THR A 151 -7.38 -25.53 2.09
C THR A 151 -6.02 -24.84 2.30
N THR A 152 -4.94 -25.62 2.45
CA THR A 152 -3.58 -25.10 2.55
C THR A 152 -3.19 -24.34 1.29
N ARG A 153 -3.48 -24.89 0.11
CA ARG A 153 -3.21 -24.24 -1.18
C ARG A 153 -4.03 -22.96 -1.35
N VAL A 154 -5.30 -22.94 -0.96
CA VAL A 154 -6.12 -21.71 -0.94
C VAL A 154 -5.52 -20.71 0.02
N ARG A 155 -5.12 -21.12 1.22
CA ARG A 155 -4.46 -20.27 2.21
C ARG A 155 -3.19 -19.62 1.66
N GLU A 156 -2.28 -20.41 1.10
CA GLU A 156 -1.01 -19.93 0.55
C GLU A 156 -1.20 -18.91 -0.56
N ASN A 157 -2.25 -19.02 -1.35
CA ASN A 157 -2.54 -18.12 -2.47
C ASN A 157 -3.37 -16.88 -2.08
N PHE A 158 -4.18 -16.95 -1.04
CA PHE A 158 -5.00 -15.82 -0.58
C PHE A 158 -4.43 -15.09 0.64
N GLN A 159 -3.62 -15.77 1.46
CA GLN A 159 -2.96 -15.20 2.65
C GLN A 159 -1.49 -14.86 2.35
N GLN A 160 -1.01 -13.73 2.85
CA GLN A 160 0.39 -13.32 2.72
C GLN A 160 1.24 -13.91 3.87
N ASN A 161 2.24 -14.74 3.53
CA ASN A 161 3.17 -15.32 4.50
C ASN A 161 4.58 -14.71 4.30
N ARG A 162 4.83 -13.54 4.91
CA ARG A 162 6.01 -12.68 4.64
C ARG A 162 7.24 -12.94 5.52
N GLU A 163 7.10 -13.51 6.73
CA GLU A 163 8.16 -13.43 7.75
C GLU A 163 9.39 -14.33 7.54
N LYS A 164 9.24 -15.56 7.04
CA LYS A 164 10.36 -16.52 6.95
C LYS A 164 11.38 -16.22 5.86
N VAL A 165 10.93 -15.76 4.70
CA VAL A 165 11.80 -15.43 3.55
C VAL A 165 12.64 -14.22 3.85
N THR A 166 12.03 -13.21 4.45
CA THR A 166 12.63 -11.92 4.73
C THR A 166 13.85 -12.03 5.64
N LYS A 167 13.79 -12.88 6.67
CA LYS A 167 14.92 -13.08 7.59
C LYS A 167 16.13 -13.73 6.90
N LYS A 168 15.90 -14.77 6.08
CA LYS A 168 17.00 -15.48 5.38
C LYS A 168 17.67 -14.59 4.33
N PHE A 169 16.85 -13.83 3.58
CA PHE A 169 17.38 -12.86 2.61
C PHE A 169 18.21 -11.79 3.32
N TYR A 170 17.69 -11.25 4.42
CA TYR A 170 18.39 -10.25 5.23
C TYR A 170 19.77 -10.70 5.70
N GLU A 171 19.87 -11.89 6.31
CA GLU A 171 21.14 -12.41 6.82
C GLU A 171 22.18 -12.61 5.69
N GLY A 172 21.71 -13.05 4.53
CA GLY A 172 22.54 -13.17 3.32
C GLY A 172 22.96 -11.80 2.77
N PHE A 173 22.01 -10.88 2.63
CA PHE A 173 22.24 -9.53 2.12
C PHE A 173 23.27 -8.75 2.96
N LYS A 174 23.20 -8.88 4.28
CA LYS A 174 24.17 -8.26 5.19
C LYS A 174 25.61 -8.66 4.88
N LYS A 175 25.85 -9.94 4.63
CA LYS A 175 27.17 -10.46 4.26
C LYS A 175 27.64 -9.92 2.92
N GLU A 176 26.73 -9.85 1.96
CA GLU A 176 27.03 -9.37 0.62
C GLU A 176 27.26 -7.85 0.58
N HIS A 177 26.52 -7.07 1.37
CA HIS A 177 26.76 -5.63 1.52
C HIS A 177 28.15 -5.35 2.10
N THR A 178 28.52 -6.01 3.21
CA THR A 178 29.86 -5.85 3.81
C THR A 178 30.97 -6.26 2.85
N ALA A 179 30.75 -7.31 2.06
CA ALA A 179 31.71 -7.73 1.05
C ALA A 179 31.80 -6.73 -0.10
N PHE A 180 30.67 -6.19 -0.56
CA PHE A 180 30.61 -5.21 -1.65
C PHE A 180 31.35 -3.92 -1.27
N LEU A 181 31.19 -3.46 -0.03
CA LEU A 181 31.91 -2.31 0.52
C LEU A 181 33.42 -2.43 0.32
N GLY A 182 33.99 -3.63 0.52
CA GLY A 182 35.41 -3.89 0.35
C GLY A 182 35.93 -3.77 -1.10
N PHE A 183 35.04 -3.77 -2.10
CA PHE A 183 35.42 -3.63 -3.51
C PHE A 183 35.34 -2.18 -4.03
N ILE A 184 34.83 -1.23 -3.23
CA ILE A 184 34.72 0.18 -3.61
C ILE A 184 36.06 0.89 -3.31
N LYS A 185 36.57 1.59 -4.33
CA LYS A 185 37.81 2.41 -4.24
C LYS A 185 37.47 3.83 -4.69
N GLY A 186 38.31 4.80 -4.30
CA GLY A 186 38.18 6.19 -4.72
C GLY A 186 37.23 7.04 -3.85
N ILE A 187 36.79 6.54 -2.69
CA ILE A 187 36.08 7.31 -1.66
C ILE A 187 36.95 7.32 -0.39
N GLU A 188 37.28 8.51 0.09
CA GLU A 188 38.21 8.67 1.21
C GLU A 188 37.57 8.36 2.57
N TYR A 189 36.29 8.74 2.75
CA TYR A 189 35.60 8.63 4.02
C TYR A 189 34.78 7.33 4.09
N LYS A 190 34.93 6.58 5.18
CA LYS A 190 34.24 5.31 5.37
C LYS A 190 32.70 5.46 5.35
N THR A 191 32.17 6.49 5.97
CA THR A 191 30.71 6.79 5.98
C THR A 191 30.19 7.03 4.57
N SER A 192 30.87 7.82 3.76
CA SER A 192 30.53 8.06 2.35
C SER A 192 30.63 6.79 1.51
N GLN A 193 31.60 5.90 1.81
CA GLN A 193 31.75 4.62 1.16
C GLN A 193 30.61 3.66 1.51
N GLU A 194 30.16 3.62 2.76
CA GLU A 194 29.01 2.84 3.23
C GLU A 194 27.72 3.36 2.57
N TRP A 195 27.54 4.67 2.51
CA TRP A 195 26.40 5.27 1.82
C TRP A 195 26.39 4.95 0.33
N TYR A 196 27.53 5.10 -0.36
CA TYR A 196 27.61 4.77 -1.79
C TYR A 196 27.36 3.28 -2.06
N THR A 197 27.76 2.39 -1.15
CA THR A 197 27.44 0.96 -1.21
C THR A 197 25.93 0.75 -1.19
N SER A 198 25.24 1.38 -0.25
CA SER A 198 23.78 1.29 -0.12
C SER A 198 23.07 1.83 -1.36
N LEU A 199 23.49 2.99 -1.87
CA LEU A 199 22.96 3.59 -3.10
C LEU A 199 23.11 2.65 -4.31
N MET A 200 24.31 2.08 -4.50
CA MET A 200 24.58 1.17 -5.61
C MET A 200 23.74 -0.11 -5.53
N LEU A 201 23.65 -0.72 -4.34
CA LEU A 201 22.86 -1.92 -4.15
C LEU A 201 21.36 -1.66 -4.33
N ASN A 202 20.86 -0.50 -3.91
CA ASN A 202 19.47 -0.08 -4.13
C ASN A 202 19.16 0.06 -5.62
N ARG A 203 20.04 0.72 -6.39
CA ARG A 203 19.94 0.82 -7.86
C ARG A 203 19.94 -0.55 -8.52
N LEU A 204 20.81 -1.46 -8.09
CA LEU A 204 20.86 -2.82 -8.61
C LEU A 204 19.61 -3.63 -8.25
N MET A 205 19.09 -3.52 -7.04
CA MET A 205 17.84 -4.18 -6.64
C MET A 205 16.66 -3.68 -7.49
N PHE A 206 16.56 -2.38 -7.69
CA PHE A 206 15.55 -1.82 -8.58
C PHE A 206 15.64 -2.40 -10.00
N CYS A 207 16.86 -2.41 -10.57
CA CYS A 207 17.08 -3.00 -11.90
C CYS A 207 16.73 -4.50 -11.92
N TYR A 208 16.96 -5.24 -10.82
CA TYR A 208 16.55 -6.64 -10.72
C TYR A 208 15.03 -6.81 -10.76
N PHE A 209 14.28 -5.98 -10.06
CA PHE A 209 12.81 -6.01 -10.14
C PHE A 209 12.31 -5.75 -11.55
N ILE A 210 12.79 -4.67 -12.20
CA ILE A 210 12.29 -4.29 -13.52
C ILE A 210 12.76 -5.25 -14.64
N GLN A 211 13.98 -5.84 -14.55
CA GLN A 211 14.41 -6.87 -15.51
C GLN A 211 13.59 -8.15 -15.39
N LYS A 212 13.26 -8.61 -14.15
CA LYS A 212 12.42 -9.80 -13.95
C LYS A 212 11.00 -9.59 -14.44
N LYS A 213 10.51 -8.35 -14.44
CA LYS A 213 9.24 -7.97 -15.05
C LYS A 213 9.32 -7.79 -16.57
N GLY A 214 10.53 -7.76 -17.14
CA GLY A 214 10.75 -7.68 -18.60
C GLY A 214 10.95 -6.27 -19.15
N PHE A 215 11.13 -5.25 -18.32
CA PHE A 215 11.35 -3.87 -18.78
C PHE A 215 12.74 -3.61 -19.35
N LEU A 216 13.73 -4.45 -19.08
CA LEU A 216 15.08 -4.30 -19.64
C LEU A 216 15.25 -5.24 -20.83
N ASP A 217 14.94 -4.76 -22.02
CA ASP A 217 15.09 -5.46 -23.31
C ASP A 217 14.45 -6.87 -23.35
N ASN A 218 13.35 -7.07 -22.61
CA ASN A 218 12.68 -8.36 -22.37
C ASN A 218 13.62 -9.47 -21.88
N ASN A 219 14.76 -9.11 -21.33
CA ASN A 219 15.77 -10.04 -20.84
C ASN A 219 15.74 -10.14 -19.31
N LYS A 220 15.28 -11.27 -18.79
CA LYS A 220 15.20 -11.52 -17.33
C LYS A 220 16.57 -11.65 -16.66
N ASN A 221 17.65 -11.75 -17.43
CA ASN A 221 19.04 -11.83 -16.96
C ASN A 221 19.90 -10.66 -17.47
N TYR A 222 19.26 -9.55 -17.82
CA TYR A 222 19.86 -8.40 -18.51
C TYR A 222 21.19 -7.96 -17.90
N LEU A 223 21.25 -7.65 -16.61
CA LEU A 223 22.45 -7.16 -15.94
C LEU A 223 23.61 -8.18 -16.01
N ARG A 224 23.31 -9.46 -15.83
CA ARG A 224 24.32 -10.53 -15.89
C ARG A 224 24.89 -10.71 -17.30
N ASP A 225 24.03 -10.65 -18.31
CA ASP A 225 24.46 -10.79 -19.70
C ASP A 225 25.30 -9.58 -20.16
N LYS A 226 24.94 -8.38 -19.70
CA LYS A 226 25.73 -7.16 -19.94
C LYS A 226 27.08 -7.19 -19.21
N LEU A 227 27.16 -7.71 -17.99
CA LEU A 227 28.44 -7.93 -17.29
C LEU A 227 29.36 -8.85 -18.10
N LYS A 228 28.84 -10.01 -18.56
CA LYS A 228 29.58 -10.94 -19.40
C LYS A 228 30.07 -10.28 -20.71
N ALA A 229 29.19 -9.50 -21.35
CA ALA A 229 29.53 -8.79 -22.57
C ALA A 229 30.66 -7.75 -22.37
N CYS A 230 30.64 -7.01 -21.25
CA CYS A 230 31.73 -6.08 -20.91
C CYS A 230 33.06 -6.82 -20.67
N GLN A 231 33.03 -7.93 -19.97
CA GLN A 231 34.20 -8.77 -19.71
C GLN A 231 34.78 -9.38 -21.00
N GLN A 232 33.93 -9.79 -21.95
CA GLN A 232 34.36 -10.31 -23.26
C GLN A 232 35.04 -9.24 -24.12
N LYS A 233 34.50 -8.00 -24.13
CA LYS A 233 35.05 -6.89 -24.90
C LYS A 233 36.43 -6.43 -24.43
N LYS A 234 36.66 -6.43 -23.11
CA LYS A 234 37.86 -5.84 -22.49
C LYS A 234 38.86 -6.83 -21.93
N GLY A 235 38.52 -8.13 -21.94
CA GLY A 235 39.32 -9.22 -21.32
C GLY A 235 39.09 -9.35 -19.81
N LYS A 236 39.30 -10.57 -19.30
CA LYS A 236 39.05 -10.91 -17.88
C LYS A 236 39.92 -10.14 -16.89
N ASP A 237 40.99 -9.50 -17.33
CA ASP A 237 41.97 -8.80 -16.49
C ASP A 237 41.70 -7.29 -16.33
N LYS A 238 40.59 -6.77 -16.90
CA LYS A 238 40.23 -5.35 -16.77
C LYS A 238 39.02 -5.20 -15.80
N PHE A 239 39.33 -5.15 -14.53
CA PHE A 239 38.48 -5.34 -13.36
C PHE A 239 37.38 -4.30 -13.10
N TYR A 240 37.30 -3.19 -13.85
CA TYR A 240 36.40 -2.07 -13.51
C TYR A 240 35.47 -1.69 -14.67
N SER A 241 35.39 -2.54 -15.69
CA SER A 241 34.70 -2.19 -16.96
C SER A 241 33.19 -2.13 -16.80
N PHE A 242 32.59 -2.99 -16.01
CA PHE A 242 31.14 -3.03 -15.88
C PHE A 242 30.56 -1.79 -15.18
N TYR A 243 31.19 -1.34 -14.10
CA TYR A 243 30.76 -0.16 -13.37
C TYR A 243 30.93 1.12 -14.22
N ARG A 244 32.13 1.39 -14.70
CA ARG A 244 32.48 2.63 -15.40
C ARG A 244 31.90 2.70 -16.79
N ASP A 245 32.03 1.63 -17.58
CA ASP A 245 31.72 1.65 -19.01
C ASP A 245 30.23 1.34 -19.26
N PHE A 246 29.54 0.65 -18.35
CA PHE A 246 28.17 0.24 -18.58
C PHE A 246 27.19 0.78 -17.54
N LEU A 247 27.37 0.51 -16.23
CA LEU A 247 26.36 0.83 -15.22
C LEU A 247 26.10 2.32 -15.07
N LEU A 248 27.15 3.15 -15.00
CA LEU A 248 26.96 4.60 -14.91
C LEU A 248 26.25 5.15 -16.15
N ALA A 249 26.58 4.63 -17.33
CA ALA A 249 25.89 5.01 -18.56
C ALA A 249 24.43 4.52 -18.57
N LEU A 250 24.16 3.29 -18.11
CA LEU A 250 22.81 2.76 -17.98
C LEU A 250 21.97 3.63 -17.02
N PHE A 251 22.51 3.98 -15.85
CA PHE A 251 21.79 4.77 -14.86
C PHE A 251 21.52 6.19 -15.37
N HIS A 252 22.55 6.94 -15.73
CA HIS A 252 22.41 8.37 -16.02
C HIS A 252 21.91 8.66 -17.44
N LYS A 253 22.35 7.90 -18.44
CA LYS A 253 22.02 8.13 -19.86
C LYS A 253 20.97 7.15 -20.38
N GLY A 254 20.81 6.00 -19.73
CA GLY A 254 19.80 5.00 -20.08
C GLY A 254 18.47 5.23 -19.36
N LEU A 255 18.44 4.98 -18.07
CA LEU A 255 17.21 5.05 -17.25
C LEU A 255 16.88 6.49 -16.82
N GLY A 256 17.89 7.33 -16.59
CA GLY A 256 17.74 8.71 -16.10
C GLY A 256 17.59 9.78 -17.19
N SER A 257 17.71 9.44 -18.50
CA SER A 257 17.58 10.40 -19.59
C SER A 257 16.54 9.98 -20.63
N PRO A 258 15.68 10.90 -21.10
CA PRO A 258 14.73 10.61 -22.17
C PRO A 258 15.41 10.55 -23.54
N GLU A 259 16.51 11.29 -23.72
CA GLU A 259 17.26 11.35 -24.97
C GLU A 259 18.44 10.38 -24.95
N ARG A 260 18.52 9.53 -25.98
CA ARG A 260 19.58 8.53 -26.11
C ARG A 260 20.15 8.58 -27.52
N SER A 261 21.48 8.56 -27.61
CA SER A 261 22.15 8.43 -28.93
C SER A 261 21.88 7.05 -29.53
N PRO A 262 22.00 6.91 -30.87
CA PRO A 262 21.85 5.60 -31.53
C PRO A 262 22.79 4.52 -30.95
N GLU A 263 24.00 4.91 -30.54
CA GLU A 263 25.01 4.02 -29.96
C GLU A 263 24.52 3.48 -28.60
N LEU A 264 23.95 4.34 -27.76
CA LEU A 264 23.38 3.94 -26.45
C LEU A 264 22.15 3.05 -26.62
N ILE A 265 21.31 3.32 -27.63
CA ILE A 265 20.16 2.46 -27.95
C ILE A 265 20.65 1.07 -28.41
N ALA A 266 21.69 1.00 -29.23
CA ALA A 266 22.27 -0.27 -29.63
C ALA A 266 22.91 -1.03 -28.47
N GLU A 267 23.50 -0.32 -27.50
CA GLU A 267 24.14 -0.92 -26.34
C GLU A 267 23.12 -1.42 -25.29
N PHE A 268 22.13 -0.60 -24.98
CA PHE A 268 21.16 -0.94 -23.91
C PHE A 268 19.99 -1.79 -24.40
N GLY A 269 19.65 -1.74 -25.69
CA GLY A 269 18.41 -2.30 -26.22
C GLY A 269 17.19 -1.44 -25.84
N LYS A 270 16.01 -2.05 -25.86
CA LYS A 270 14.76 -1.35 -25.50
C LYS A 270 14.58 -1.34 -23.98
N ILE A 271 14.90 -0.20 -23.37
CA ILE A 271 14.75 0.04 -21.92
C ILE A 271 13.87 1.29 -21.70
N PRO A 272 13.14 1.39 -20.55
CA PRO A 272 12.32 2.56 -20.27
C PRO A 272 13.18 3.76 -19.84
N TYR A 273 12.64 4.96 -20.04
CA TYR A 273 13.02 6.15 -19.30
C TYR A 273 12.17 6.22 -18.04
N LEU A 274 12.83 6.28 -16.87
CA LEU A 274 12.13 6.21 -15.60
C LEU A 274 11.93 7.58 -14.96
N ASN A 275 12.81 8.55 -15.23
CA ASN A 275 12.87 9.84 -14.53
C ASN A 275 13.09 9.67 -13.00
N GLY A 276 13.41 10.75 -12.35
CA GLY A 276 13.50 10.81 -10.89
C GLY A 276 14.89 10.52 -10.32
N GLY A 277 15.10 11.03 -9.11
CA GLY A 277 16.39 11.16 -8.44
C GLY A 277 17.21 9.89 -8.27
N LEU A 278 16.57 8.70 -8.31
CA LEU A 278 17.28 7.43 -8.11
C LEU A 278 18.40 7.19 -9.14
N PHE A 279 18.19 7.62 -10.41
CA PHE A 279 19.13 7.41 -11.51
C PHE A 279 19.86 8.68 -11.95
N ASP A 280 19.63 9.82 -11.27
CA ASP A 280 20.41 11.04 -11.49
C ASP A 280 21.85 10.87 -10.96
N VAL A 281 22.75 11.74 -11.43
CA VAL A 281 24.12 11.77 -10.91
C VAL A 281 24.09 12.21 -9.45
N HIS A 282 24.44 11.29 -8.55
CA HIS A 282 24.42 11.53 -7.12
C HIS A 282 25.54 12.48 -6.68
N GLN A 283 25.35 13.19 -5.56
CA GLN A 283 26.37 14.12 -5.05
C GLN A 283 27.71 13.42 -4.78
N LEU A 284 27.69 12.21 -4.20
CA LEU A 284 28.92 11.40 -4.01
C LEU A 284 29.66 11.08 -5.31
N GLU A 285 28.96 10.91 -6.43
CA GLU A 285 29.59 10.67 -7.74
C GLU A 285 30.24 11.93 -8.30
N LYS A 286 29.78 13.13 -7.90
CA LYS A 286 30.39 14.42 -8.23
C LYS A 286 31.60 14.72 -7.33
N ASP A 287 31.46 14.46 -6.03
CA ASP A 287 32.51 14.71 -5.03
C ASP A 287 33.70 13.74 -5.19
N PHE A 288 33.40 12.50 -5.61
CA PHE A 288 34.41 11.43 -5.81
C PHE A 288 34.35 10.91 -7.26
N PRO A 289 34.84 11.67 -8.25
CA PRO A 289 34.74 11.29 -9.66
C PRO A 289 35.54 10.04 -10.01
N ASP A 290 36.48 9.62 -9.16
CA ASP A 290 37.35 8.49 -9.39
C ASP A 290 36.90 7.17 -8.72
N ILE A 291 35.63 7.10 -8.30
CA ILE A 291 35.05 5.86 -7.78
C ILE A 291 35.25 4.71 -8.76
N GLN A 292 35.73 3.57 -8.24
CA GLN A 292 35.91 2.32 -8.97
C GLN A 292 35.34 1.16 -8.17
N ILE A 293 34.66 0.24 -8.86
CA ILE A 293 34.10 -0.99 -8.28
C ILE A 293 34.53 -2.16 -9.17
N GLU A 294 35.14 -3.17 -8.57
CA GLU A 294 35.60 -4.35 -9.30
C GLU A 294 34.44 -5.19 -9.84
N ASP A 295 34.59 -5.73 -11.06
CA ASP A 295 33.58 -6.59 -11.71
C ASP A 295 33.19 -7.80 -10.85
N ARG A 296 34.13 -8.32 -10.05
CA ARG A 296 33.87 -9.40 -9.09
C ARG A 296 32.81 -9.06 -8.02
N ALA A 297 32.67 -7.79 -7.66
CA ALA A 297 31.64 -7.36 -6.72
C ALA A 297 30.24 -7.63 -7.32
N PHE A 298 30.08 -7.34 -8.62
CA PHE A 298 28.81 -7.56 -9.33
C PHE A 298 28.54 -9.04 -9.60
N GLU A 299 29.56 -9.84 -9.94
CA GLU A 299 29.40 -11.29 -10.04
C GLU A 299 28.89 -11.89 -8.73
N ARG A 300 29.46 -11.45 -7.63
CA ARG A 300 29.11 -11.94 -6.29
C ARG A 300 27.69 -11.55 -5.90
N ILE A 301 27.31 -10.28 -6.03
CA ILE A 301 25.98 -9.82 -5.66
C ILE A 301 24.90 -10.43 -6.57
N PHE A 302 25.17 -10.60 -7.89
CA PHE A 302 24.24 -11.25 -8.79
C PHE A 302 24.08 -12.74 -8.47
N ASN A 303 25.15 -13.44 -8.06
CA ASN A 303 25.05 -14.82 -7.59
C ASN A 303 24.17 -14.94 -6.34
N PHE A 304 24.18 -13.94 -5.47
CA PHE A 304 23.27 -13.89 -4.33
C PHE A 304 21.84 -13.58 -4.76
N PHE A 305 21.62 -12.57 -5.59
CA PHE A 305 20.28 -12.19 -6.06
C PHE A 305 19.58 -13.31 -6.85
N ASP A 306 20.31 -14.09 -7.65
CA ASP A 306 19.76 -15.18 -8.45
C ASP A 306 19.33 -16.41 -7.61
N GLN A 307 19.64 -16.43 -6.31
CA GLN A 307 19.10 -17.46 -5.39
C GLN A 307 17.64 -17.20 -5.03
N TYR A 308 17.12 -16.02 -5.38
CA TYR A 308 15.77 -15.55 -5.02
C TYR A 308 14.94 -15.23 -6.28
N GLU A 309 13.64 -15.34 -6.10
CA GLU A 309 12.65 -14.98 -7.11
C GLU A 309 12.15 -13.55 -6.84
N TRP A 310 12.36 -12.65 -7.78
CA TRP A 310 12.03 -11.23 -7.64
C TRP A 310 10.69 -10.92 -8.28
N HIS A 311 9.76 -10.36 -7.50
CA HIS A 311 8.45 -9.94 -7.98
C HIS A 311 8.12 -8.52 -7.53
N LEU A 312 7.39 -7.81 -8.37
CA LEU A 312 6.82 -6.50 -8.04
C LEU A 312 5.43 -6.58 -7.41
N ASP A 313 4.79 -7.73 -7.47
CA ASP A 313 3.47 -7.97 -6.91
C ASP A 313 3.53 -8.53 -5.49
N THR A 314 2.39 -8.46 -4.81
CA THR A 314 2.24 -8.96 -3.43
C THR A 314 1.82 -10.42 -3.38
N ARG A 315 2.31 -11.26 -4.30
CA ARG A 315 2.01 -12.70 -4.29
C ARG A 315 2.40 -13.32 -2.97
N PRO A 316 1.60 -14.26 -2.47
CA PRO A 316 2.07 -15.10 -1.37
C PRO A 316 3.24 -15.96 -1.85
N SER A 317 4.24 -16.08 -1.00
CA SER A 317 5.43 -16.88 -1.27
C SER A 317 5.11 -18.37 -1.14
N ALA A 318 5.12 -19.10 -2.25
CA ALA A 318 4.99 -20.54 -2.26
C ALA A 318 6.33 -21.27 -2.04
N SER A 319 7.45 -20.67 -2.50
CA SER A 319 8.78 -21.31 -2.49
C SER A 319 9.64 -20.91 -1.29
N GLY A 320 9.27 -19.87 -0.56
CA GLY A 320 10.12 -19.30 0.50
C GLY A 320 11.41 -18.64 -0.02
N ARG A 321 11.45 -18.25 -1.30
CA ARG A 321 12.60 -17.60 -1.96
C ARG A 321 12.23 -16.27 -2.64
N GLU A 322 10.98 -15.85 -2.53
CA GLU A 322 10.47 -14.67 -3.23
C GLU A 322 10.81 -13.38 -2.47
N VAL A 323 11.28 -12.40 -3.20
CA VAL A 323 11.61 -11.05 -2.70
C VAL A 323 10.71 -10.03 -3.38
N ASN A 324 9.98 -9.26 -2.58
CA ASN A 324 9.13 -8.16 -3.02
C ASN A 324 9.64 -6.81 -2.47
N PRO A 325 9.12 -5.66 -2.90
CA PRO A 325 9.57 -4.35 -2.44
C PRO A 325 9.46 -4.11 -0.93
N ASP A 326 8.54 -4.78 -0.22
CA ASP A 326 8.38 -4.63 1.23
C ASP A 326 9.58 -5.23 1.99
N VAL A 327 10.19 -6.27 1.42
CA VAL A 327 11.41 -6.89 1.96
C VAL A 327 12.57 -5.89 2.00
N ILE A 328 12.64 -4.95 1.06
CA ILE A 328 13.70 -3.92 1.03
C ILE A 328 13.62 -3.03 2.27
N GLY A 329 12.42 -2.54 2.61
CA GLY A 329 12.23 -1.73 3.81
C GLY A 329 12.62 -2.47 5.09
N TYR A 330 12.17 -3.73 5.22
CA TYR A 330 12.53 -4.56 6.36
C TYR A 330 14.05 -4.79 6.47
N ILE A 331 14.72 -5.06 5.35
CA ILE A 331 16.17 -5.26 5.30
C ILE A 331 16.87 -4.01 5.80
N PHE A 332 16.50 -2.85 5.26
CA PHE A 332 17.11 -1.59 5.62
C PHE A 332 16.96 -1.31 7.13
N GLU A 333 15.74 -1.37 7.66
CA GLU A 333 15.47 -1.08 9.07
C GLU A 333 16.13 -2.07 10.04
N LYS A 334 16.36 -3.31 9.61
CA LYS A 334 17.09 -4.32 10.41
C LYS A 334 18.62 -4.23 10.27
N TYR A 335 19.09 -3.63 9.17
CA TYR A 335 20.50 -3.67 8.78
C TYR A 335 21.34 -2.59 9.45
N ILE A 336 20.77 -1.43 9.79
CA ILE A 336 21.50 -0.31 10.39
C ILE A 336 22.15 -0.77 11.70
N ASN A 337 23.48 -0.80 11.72
CA ASN A 337 24.25 -1.34 12.85
C ASN A 337 24.05 -0.52 14.15
N ASP A 338 23.83 0.78 14.04
CA ASP A 338 23.66 1.71 15.16
C ASP A 338 22.19 2.15 15.34
N ARG A 339 21.20 1.34 14.91
CA ARG A 339 19.78 1.72 14.96
C ARG A 339 19.28 2.13 16.35
N ALA A 340 19.78 1.54 17.42
CA ALA A 340 19.40 1.91 18.79
C ALA A 340 19.84 3.34 19.12
N GLN A 341 21.02 3.76 18.64
CA GLN A 341 21.52 5.14 18.79
C GLN A 341 20.80 6.12 17.86
N MET A 342 20.40 5.67 16.66
CA MET A 342 19.68 6.46 15.66
C MET A 342 18.16 6.46 15.84
N GLY A 343 17.62 5.70 16.80
CA GLY A 343 16.17 5.58 17.02
C GLY A 343 15.42 4.84 15.91
N ALA A 344 16.14 4.15 15.02
CA ALA A 344 15.52 3.43 13.89
C ALA A 344 15.01 2.05 14.33
N TYR A 345 13.69 1.90 14.40
CA TYR A 345 13.01 0.65 14.75
C TYR A 345 12.05 0.22 13.66
N TYR A 346 12.05 -1.09 13.37
CA TYR A 346 11.02 -1.65 12.48
C TYR A 346 9.66 -1.63 13.17
N THR A 347 8.71 -0.93 12.57
CA THR A 347 7.32 -0.93 13.01
C THR A 347 6.54 -1.94 12.17
N LYS A 348 5.90 -2.90 12.83
CA LYS A 348 5.13 -3.94 12.15
C LYS A 348 3.94 -3.35 11.40
N GLU A 349 3.56 -4.01 10.31
CA GLU A 349 2.51 -3.56 9.39
C GLU A 349 1.14 -3.42 10.07
N ASP A 350 0.80 -4.31 11.00
CA ASP A 350 -0.44 -4.24 11.79
C ASP A 350 -0.52 -2.95 12.64
N ILE A 351 0.62 -2.51 13.20
CA ILE A 351 0.70 -1.27 13.99
C ILE A 351 0.59 -0.04 13.07
N THR A 352 1.34 -0.01 11.97
CA THR A 352 1.30 1.12 11.04
C THR A 352 -0.07 1.26 10.38
N GLU A 353 -0.72 0.15 10.02
CA GLU A 353 -2.08 0.15 9.50
C GLU A 353 -3.08 0.65 10.55
N TYR A 354 -3.00 0.14 11.79
CA TYR A 354 -3.90 0.54 12.87
C TYR A 354 -3.84 2.05 13.14
N ILE A 355 -2.65 2.60 13.29
CA ILE A 355 -2.45 4.04 13.53
C ILE A 355 -2.94 4.84 12.31
N SER A 356 -2.51 4.48 11.11
CA SER A 356 -2.84 5.24 9.91
C SER A 356 -4.34 5.26 9.61
N LYS A 357 -5.05 4.13 9.70
CA LYS A 357 -6.50 4.11 9.45
C LYS A 357 -7.30 4.95 10.45
N ASN A 358 -6.88 4.94 11.72
CA ASN A 358 -7.54 5.71 12.78
C ASN A 358 -7.20 7.22 12.75
N CYS A 359 -6.25 7.65 11.94
CA CYS A 359 -5.97 9.06 11.66
C CYS A 359 -6.60 9.51 10.33
N ILE A 360 -6.40 8.74 9.26
CA ILE A 360 -6.77 9.13 7.89
C ILE A 360 -8.28 9.09 7.69
N VAL A 361 -8.95 8.01 8.08
CA VAL A 361 -10.38 7.84 7.82
C VAL A 361 -11.22 8.87 8.58
N PRO A 362 -11.02 9.10 9.90
CA PRO A 362 -11.75 10.16 10.60
C PRO A 362 -11.57 11.53 9.98
N TYR A 363 -10.34 11.88 9.63
CA TYR A 363 -10.07 13.17 8.97
C TYR A 363 -10.86 13.35 7.66
N LEU A 364 -10.92 12.31 6.82
CA LEU A 364 -11.66 12.36 5.56
C LEU A 364 -13.17 12.53 5.79
N PHE A 365 -13.73 11.86 6.79
CA PHE A 365 -15.14 12.02 7.15
C PHE A 365 -15.42 13.38 7.74
N ASP A 366 -14.61 13.88 8.68
CA ASP A 366 -14.76 15.20 9.29
C ASP A 366 -14.63 16.31 8.23
N GLU A 367 -13.68 16.18 7.30
CA GLU A 367 -13.51 17.13 6.21
C GLU A 367 -14.69 17.08 5.21
N THR A 368 -15.23 15.90 4.96
CA THR A 368 -16.43 15.73 4.14
C THR A 368 -17.65 16.35 4.83
N GLU A 369 -17.81 16.13 6.13
CA GLU A 369 -18.90 16.72 6.94
C GLU A 369 -18.87 18.23 6.94
N ARG A 370 -17.69 18.85 7.07
CA ARG A 370 -17.53 20.32 7.02
C ARG A 370 -18.13 20.93 5.74
N HIS A 371 -18.03 20.23 4.64
CA HIS A 371 -18.46 20.69 3.32
C HIS A 371 -19.82 20.17 2.88
N TYR A 372 -20.27 19.03 3.44
CA TYR A 372 -21.53 18.40 3.08
C TYR A 372 -22.18 17.75 4.30
N LYS A 373 -22.93 18.55 5.06
CA LYS A 373 -23.54 18.13 6.33
C LYS A 373 -24.73 17.18 6.19
N LYS A 374 -25.42 17.21 5.05
CA LYS A 374 -26.69 16.48 4.88
C LYS A 374 -26.58 14.99 5.17
N ALA A 375 -25.51 14.32 4.73
CA ALA A 375 -25.34 12.88 4.97
C ALA A 375 -25.15 12.52 6.45
N PHE A 376 -24.65 13.45 7.26
CA PHE A 376 -24.26 13.23 8.67
C PHE A 376 -25.37 13.63 9.67
N PHE A 377 -26.11 14.69 9.39
CA PHE A 377 -27.07 15.29 10.35
C PHE A 377 -28.51 14.84 10.14
N ASP A 378 -28.83 14.19 9.04
CA ASP A 378 -30.15 13.64 8.85
C ASP A 378 -30.36 12.45 9.79
N ALA A 379 -31.30 12.56 10.74
CA ALA A 379 -31.62 11.50 11.70
C ALA A 379 -32.08 10.21 11.01
N GLN A 380 -32.55 10.30 9.77
CA GLN A 380 -32.88 9.19 8.86
C GLN A 380 -31.83 9.05 7.73
N GLY A 381 -30.70 9.73 7.84
CA GLY A 381 -29.61 9.69 6.87
C GLY A 381 -29.12 8.27 6.61
N TRP A 382 -28.82 7.99 5.36
CA TRP A 382 -28.39 6.65 4.91
C TRP A 382 -27.11 6.17 5.64
N LEU A 383 -26.18 7.09 5.96
CA LEU A 383 -24.89 6.79 6.54
C LEU A 383 -25.02 6.04 7.89
N TRP A 384 -25.68 6.67 8.86
CA TRP A 384 -25.84 6.09 10.19
C TRP A 384 -26.91 5.00 10.25
N THR A 385 -27.88 5.03 9.33
CA THR A 385 -28.85 3.95 9.15
C THR A 385 -28.17 2.67 8.68
N MET A 386 -27.19 2.77 7.79
CA MET A 386 -26.39 1.63 7.34
C MET A 386 -25.62 1.01 8.53
N LEU A 387 -24.98 1.83 9.38
CA LEU A 387 -24.32 1.36 10.58
C LEU A 387 -25.33 0.70 11.56
N LYS A 388 -26.44 1.36 11.84
CA LYS A 388 -27.48 0.83 12.77
C LYS A 388 -27.98 -0.55 12.32
N ASN A 389 -28.12 -0.78 11.04
CA ASN A 389 -28.63 -2.04 10.48
C ASN A 389 -27.52 -3.11 10.30
N SER A 390 -26.26 -2.77 10.55
CA SER A 390 -25.13 -3.69 10.32
C SER A 390 -25.05 -4.83 11.35
N GLY A 391 -25.73 -4.71 12.49
CA GLY A 391 -25.61 -5.65 13.60
C GLY A 391 -24.23 -5.58 14.23
N ASP A 392 -23.48 -6.67 14.18
CA ASP A 392 -22.11 -6.77 14.73
C ASP A 392 -21.02 -6.81 13.65
N ALA A 393 -21.36 -6.47 12.39
CA ALA A 393 -20.45 -6.66 11.26
C ALA A 393 -19.14 -5.88 11.40
N TYR A 394 -19.18 -4.66 11.93
CA TYR A 394 -18.00 -3.82 12.13
C TYR A 394 -17.30 -4.03 13.47
N ILE A 395 -17.76 -4.96 14.31
CA ILE A 395 -17.02 -5.39 15.50
C ILE A 395 -15.96 -6.39 15.05
N TYR A 396 -14.70 -6.16 15.41
CA TYR A 396 -13.59 -7.02 14.97
C TYR A 396 -13.78 -8.49 15.35
N PRO A 397 -13.36 -9.45 14.51
CA PRO A 397 -13.47 -10.88 14.77
C PRO A 397 -12.85 -11.30 16.11
N SER A 398 -11.73 -10.68 16.52
CA SER A 398 -11.09 -10.95 17.80
C SER A 398 -11.96 -10.58 18.99
N VAL A 399 -12.77 -9.51 18.89
CA VAL A 399 -13.72 -9.13 19.97
C VAL A 399 -14.88 -10.13 20.06
N LYS A 400 -15.31 -10.68 18.91
CA LYS A 400 -16.41 -11.65 18.80
C LYS A 400 -16.00 -13.10 19.08
N TYR A 401 -14.72 -13.38 19.18
CA TYR A 401 -14.24 -14.75 19.28
C TYR A 401 -14.83 -15.51 20.45
N GLY A 402 -15.34 -16.72 20.20
CA GLY A 402 -15.96 -17.56 21.22
C GLY A 402 -17.25 -17.02 21.83
N ILE A 403 -17.96 -16.11 21.14
CA ILE A 403 -19.24 -15.54 21.59
C ILE A 403 -20.37 -16.07 20.71
N ASP A 404 -21.38 -16.69 21.32
CA ASP A 404 -22.66 -16.90 20.65
C ASP A 404 -23.44 -15.57 20.68
N PRO A 405 -23.79 -14.98 19.53
CA PRO A 405 -24.53 -13.72 19.47
C PRO A 405 -25.90 -13.75 20.17
N ASP A 406 -26.50 -14.93 20.27
CA ASP A 406 -27.82 -15.13 20.87
C ASP A 406 -27.73 -15.55 22.35
N ASP A 407 -26.58 -16.04 22.80
CA ASP A 407 -26.34 -16.44 24.19
C ASP A 407 -24.96 -16.00 24.69
N LEU A 408 -24.86 -14.75 25.11
CA LEU A 408 -23.61 -14.10 25.53
C LEU A 408 -22.89 -14.86 26.67
N TRP A 409 -23.63 -15.51 27.55
CA TRP A 409 -23.09 -16.10 28.75
C TRP A 409 -23.29 -17.63 28.85
N GLY A 410 -23.89 -18.25 27.83
CA GLY A 410 -24.33 -19.64 27.85
C GLY A 410 -23.25 -20.68 28.08
N ASP A 411 -22.08 -20.46 27.50
CA ASP A 411 -20.94 -21.38 27.52
C ASP A 411 -19.94 -21.13 28.66
N LEU A 412 -20.20 -20.14 29.52
CA LEU A 412 -19.36 -19.92 30.71
C LEU A 412 -19.61 -20.98 31.75
N PRO A 413 -18.58 -21.48 32.46
CA PRO A 413 -18.76 -22.33 33.64
C PRO A 413 -19.60 -21.66 34.73
N ASP A 414 -20.37 -22.47 35.49
CA ASP A 414 -21.30 -21.94 36.50
C ASP A 414 -20.57 -21.16 37.59
N ASP A 415 -19.39 -21.62 38.03
CA ASP A 415 -18.56 -20.93 39.02
C ASP A 415 -18.04 -19.56 38.49
N VAL A 416 -17.91 -19.38 37.19
CA VAL A 416 -17.56 -18.09 36.55
C VAL A 416 -18.78 -17.19 36.47
N LYS A 417 -19.97 -17.76 36.15
CA LYS A 417 -21.24 -17.02 36.04
C LYS A 417 -21.66 -16.42 37.37
N GLU A 418 -21.42 -17.10 38.51
CA GLU A 418 -21.78 -16.59 39.83
C GLU A 418 -21.22 -15.19 40.13
N GLY A 419 -20.08 -14.83 39.56
CA GLY A 419 -19.47 -13.51 39.72
C GLY A 419 -19.96 -12.42 38.74
N LEU A 420 -20.92 -12.71 37.83
CA LEU A 420 -21.42 -11.75 36.85
C LEU A 420 -22.33 -10.68 37.44
N ASP A 421 -23.14 -11.06 38.44
CA ASP A 421 -24.04 -10.14 39.12
C ASP A 421 -23.25 -9.30 40.14
N PRO A 422 -23.17 -7.96 39.98
CA PRO A 422 -22.42 -7.10 40.89
C PRO A 422 -23.03 -7.04 42.31
N ASP A 423 -24.32 -7.37 42.48
CA ASP A 423 -25.03 -7.29 43.73
C ASP A 423 -24.94 -8.58 44.56
N GLN A 424 -24.19 -9.58 44.09
CA GLN A 424 -23.99 -10.84 44.81
C GLN A 424 -23.21 -10.63 46.11
N PRO A 425 -23.69 -11.23 47.24
CA PRO A 425 -22.90 -11.27 48.46
C PRO A 425 -21.59 -12.04 48.19
N ASP A 426 -20.52 -11.61 48.81
CA ASP A 426 -19.17 -12.21 48.70
C ASP A 426 -18.58 -12.19 47.26
N LEU A 427 -18.82 -11.12 46.51
CA LEU A 427 -18.42 -10.96 45.09
C LEU A 427 -16.93 -11.24 44.84
N VAL A 428 -16.06 -10.85 45.78
CA VAL A 428 -14.60 -11.09 45.66
C VAL A 428 -14.30 -12.59 45.67
N GLU A 429 -14.97 -13.36 46.53
CA GLU A 429 -14.82 -14.82 46.60
C GLU A 429 -15.34 -15.48 45.32
N LYS A 430 -16.53 -15.08 44.86
CA LYS A 430 -17.14 -15.57 43.60
C LYS A 430 -16.27 -15.33 42.39
N ARG A 431 -15.50 -14.24 42.38
CA ARG A 431 -14.60 -13.89 41.24
C ARG A 431 -13.19 -14.46 41.34
N ARG A 432 -12.86 -15.26 42.33
CA ARG A 432 -11.53 -15.90 42.43
C ARG A 432 -11.22 -16.77 41.22
N CYS A 433 -12.20 -17.53 40.73
CA CYS A 433 -12.03 -18.39 39.56
C CYS A 433 -11.78 -17.61 38.23
N TRP A 434 -12.08 -16.31 38.18
CA TRP A 434 -11.88 -15.49 37.01
C TRP A 434 -10.41 -15.30 36.58
N ASN A 435 -9.46 -15.56 37.47
CA ASN A 435 -8.04 -15.47 37.22
C ASN A 435 -7.44 -16.78 36.64
N ARG A 436 -8.27 -17.80 36.38
CA ARG A 436 -7.86 -19.05 35.74
C ARG A 436 -7.81 -18.86 34.21
N PRO A 437 -6.89 -19.55 33.50
CA PRO A 437 -6.89 -19.60 32.03
C PRO A 437 -8.26 -20.10 31.52
N ALA A 438 -8.78 -19.44 30.51
CA ALA A 438 -9.99 -19.89 29.83
C ALA A 438 -9.63 -20.82 28.65
N PRO A 439 -10.50 -21.77 28.27
CA PRO A 439 -10.23 -22.71 27.21
C PRO A 439 -10.25 -22.05 25.83
N PRO A 440 -9.49 -22.61 24.86
CA PRO A 440 -9.29 -22.00 23.52
C PRO A 440 -10.59 -21.82 22.73
N GLU A 441 -11.63 -22.60 23.00
CA GLU A 441 -12.91 -22.53 22.29
C GLU A 441 -13.64 -21.20 22.53
N VAL A 442 -13.40 -20.56 23.68
CA VAL A 442 -14.07 -19.31 24.09
C VAL A 442 -13.13 -18.15 24.32
N ALA A 443 -11.81 -18.42 24.37
CA ALA A 443 -10.79 -17.45 24.75
C ALA A 443 -9.75 -17.27 23.63
N LEU A 444 -9.25 -16.06 23.49
CA LEU A 444 -8.05 -15.80 22.72
C LEU A 444 -6.83 -16.42 23.45
N PRO A 445 -5.72 -16.68 22.74
CA PRO A 445 -4.51 -17.24 23.36
C PRO A 445 -4.10 -16.45 24.61
N THR A 446 -3.88 -17.18 25.70
CA THR A 446 -3.47 -16.65 27.03
C THR A 446 -4.51 -15.84 27.80
N GLU A 447 -5.75 -15.69 27.30
CA GLU A 447 -6.82 -15.02 28.07
C GLU A 447 -7.21 -15.83 29.32
N ILE A 448 -7.43 -15.10 30.42
CA ILE A 448 -8.09 -15.60 31.60
C ILE A 448 -9.59 -15.26 31.59
N TRP A 449 -10.42 -15.91 32.41
CA TRP A 449 -11.85 -15.66 32.41
C TRP A 449 -12.24 -14.21 32.67
N ARG A 450 -11.48 -13.47 33.45
CA ARG A 450 -11.69 -12.03 33.66
C ARG A 450 -11.63 -11.25 32.34
N GLU A 451 -10.66 -11.55 31.50
CA GLU A 451 -10.47 -10.89 30.22
C GLU A 451 -11.57 -11.29 29.22
N VAL A 452 -11.96 -12.56 29.21
CA VAL A 452 -13.08 -13.06 28.37
C VAL A 452 -14.38 -12.33 28.75
N ILE A 453 -14.69 -12.21 30.05
CA ILE A 453 -15.88 -11.50 30.52
C ILE A 453 -15.87 -10.03 30.10
N GLU A 454 -14.73 -9.34 30.28
CA GLU A 454 -14.60 -7.93 29.87
C GLU A 454 -14.68 -7.75 28.35
N ARG A 455 -14.15 -8.70 27.57
CA ARG A 455 -14.27 -8.69 26.11
C ARG A 455 -15.74 -8.88 25.68
N ARG A 456 -16.48 -9.80 26.30
CA ARG A 456 -17.91 -10.01 26.04
C ARG A 456 -18.76 -8.79 26.41
N LYS A 457 -18.48 -8.14 27.55
CA LYS A 457 -19.14 -6.88 27.91
C LYS A 457 -18.92 -5.78 26.89
N ARG A 458 -17.68 -5.61 26.41
CA ARG A 458 -17.37 -4.63 25.36
C ARG A 458 -18.08 -4.97 24.04
N TYR A 459 -18.14 -6.25 23.67
CA TYR A 459 -18.91 -6.69 22.52
C TYR A 459 -20.39 -6.29 22.65
N GLN A 460 -21.03 -6.60 23.75
CA GLN A 460 -22.44 -6.28 23.99
C GLN A 460 -22.67 -4.77 23.98
N GLU A 461 -21.83 -4.01 24.67
CA GLU A 461 -21.92 -2.54 24.70
C GLU A 461 -21.84 -1.93 23.27
N ALA A 462 -20.89 -2.38 22.47
CA ALA A 462 -20.73 -1.91 21.08
C ALA A 462 -21.96 -2.29 20.24
N LYS A 463 -22.42 -3.54 20.32
CA LYS A 463 -23.60 -4.06 19.62
C LYS A 463 -24.87 -3.27 19.97
N ASP A 464 -25.10 -3.00 21.28
CA ASP A 464 -26.26 -2.25 21.76
C ASP A 464 -26.24 -0.79 21.30
N LYS A 465 -25.06 -0.16 21.30
CA LYS A 465 -24.91 1.23 20.82
C LYS A 465 -25.13 1.34 19.31
N ILE A 466 -24.64 0.36 18.54
CA ILE A 466 -24.90 0.29 17.08
C ILE A 466 -26.40 0.13 16.84
N ALA A 467 -27.05 -0.86 17.47
CA ALA A 467 -28.48 -1.16 17.31
C ALA A 467 -29.37 0.01 17.74
N ALA A 468 -29.00 0.70 18.81
CA ALA A 468 -29.72 1.88 19.30
C ALA A 468 -29.46 3.15 18.45
N GLY A 469 -28.55 3.11 17.46
CA GLY A 469 -28.18 4.28 16.67
C GLY A 469 -27.55 5.39 17.49
N LYS A 470 -26.80 5.02 18.54
CA LYS A 470 -26.09 5.98 19.42
C LYS A 470 -24.72 6.39 18.87
N ILE A 471 -24.17 5.66 17.91
CA ILE A 471 -22.93 5.99 17.20
C ILE A 471 -23.29 6.93 16.04
N LYS A 472 -22.83 8.18 16.12
CA LYS A 472 -23.19 9.26 15.18
C LYS A 472 -21.98 10.08 14.72
N HIS A 473 -20.80 9.75 15.20
CA HIS A 473 -19.55 10.40 14.82
C HIS A 473 -18.54 9.33 14.41
N ILE A 474 -17.75 9.64 13.40
CA ILE A 474 -16.74 8.71 12.91
C ILE A 474 -15.71 8.36 13.99
N ASN A 475 -15.41 9.30 14.91
CA ASN A 475 -14.50 9.09 16.02
C ASN A 475 -15.02 8.09 17.07
N ASP A 476 -16.32 7.80 17.10
CA ASP A 476 -16.90 6.75 17.95
C ASP A 476 -16.37 5.36 17.56
N PHE A 477 -15.97 5.17 16.28
CA PHE A 477 -15.35 3.92 15.82
C PHE A 477 -14.02 3.64 16.54
N ILE A 478 -13.25 4.68 16.84
CA ILE A 478 -12.00 4.56 17.62
C ILE A 478 -12.36 4.24 19.08
N THR A 479 -13.33 4.95 19.65
CA THR A 479 -13.76 4.78 21.06
C THR A 479 -14.24 3.36 21.32
N TYR A 480 -15.04 2.77 20.41
CA TYR A 480 -15.59 1.42 20.56
C TYR A 480 -14.80 0.34 19.82
N ASN A 481 -13.63 0.70 19.26
CA ASN A 481 -12.74 -0.19 18.51
C ASN A 481 -13.48 -0.95 17.40
N LEU A 482 -14.15 -0.22 16.52
CA LEU A 482 -14.86 -0.75 15.37
C LEU A 482 -14.01 -0.68 14.11
N ASP A 483 -14.33 -1.50 13.11
CA ASP A 483 -13.61 -1.53 11.83
C ASP A 483 -13.99 -0.32 10.95
N ILE A 484 -13.33 0.80 11.22
CA ILE A 484 -13.52 2.08 10.55
C ILE A 484 -13.18 2.03 9.05
N LYS A 485 -12.17 1.24 8.66
CA LYS A 485 -11.75 1.11 7.25
C LYS A 485 -12.83 0.39 6.44
N GLN A 486 -13.35 -0.72 6.95
CA GLN A 486 -14.41 -1.47 6.30
C GLN A 486 -15.71 -0.65 6.21
N PHE A 487 -16.07 0.07 7.28
CA PHE A 487 -17.21 0.97 7.27
C PHE A 487 -17.07 2.07 6.20
N ALA A 488 -15.89 2.70 6.08
CA ALA A 488 -15.64 3.71 5.07
C ALA A 488 -15.79 3.17 3.65
N LEU A 489 -15.28 1.98 3.37
CA LEU A 489 -15.43 1.32 2.08
C LEU A 489 -16.91 1.03 1.76
N ASP A 490 -17.65 0.46 2.70
CA ASP A 490 -19.07 0.18 2.54
C ASP A 490 -19.88 1.47 2.31
N CYS A 491 -19.53 2.57 3.00
CA CYS A 491 -20.14 3.87 2.79
C CYS A 491 -19.96 4.35 1.34
N LEU A 492 -18.75 4.21 0.79
CA LEU A 492 -18.47 4.66 -0.57
C LEU A 492 -19.13 3.75 -1.63
N GLU A 493 -18.99 2.44 -1.47
CA GLU A 493 -19.51 1.47 -2.45
C GLU A 493 -21.03 1.45 -2.52
N ASN A 494 -21.71 1.61 -1.38
CA ASN A 494 -23.17 1.59 -1.30
C ASN A 494 -23.81 2.98 -1.25
N CYS A 495 -23.02 4.04 -1.43
CA CYS A 495 -23.49 5.42 -1.34
C CYS A 495 -24.64 5.71 -2.31
N PRO A 496 -25.82 6.11 -1.83
CA PRO A 496 -26.92 6.52 -2.70
C PRO A 496 -26.83 7.99 -3.16
N ASP A 497 -25.88 8.76 -2.60
CA ASP A 497 -25.82 10.21 -2.70
C ASP A 497 -24.57 10.66 -3.48
N PRO A 498 -24.72 11.13 -4.74
CA PRO A 498 -23.59 11.59 -5.55
C PRO A 498 -22.84 12.78 -4.94
N GLU A 499 -23.53 13.66 -4.18
CA GLU A 499 -22.87 14.81 -3.54
C GLU A 499 -21.92 14.35 -2.43
N PHE A 500 -22.25 13.29 -1.68
CA PHE A 500 -21.32 12.72 -0.71
C PHE A 500 -20.04 12.22 -1.40
N ILE A 501 -20.17 11.46 -2.49
CA ILE A 501 -19.02 10.96 -3.26
C ILE A 501 -18.18 12.13 -3.80
N LEU A 502 -18.83 13.17 -4.32
CA LEU A 502 -18.16 14.38 -4.81
C LEU A 502 -17.30 15.03 -3.71
N HIS A 503 -17.90 15.24 -2.54
CA HIS A 503 -17.22 15.92 -1.45
C HIS A 503 -16.14 15.04 -0.80
N PHE A 504 -16.37 13.74 -0.68
CA PHE A 504 -15.37 12.81 -0.17
C PHE A 504 -14.15 12.71 -1.11
N TYR A 505 -14.38 12.59 -2.42
CA TYR A 505 -13.30 12.57 -3.40
C TYR A 505 -12.50 13.88 -3.41
N LYS A 506 -13.16 15.01 -3.25
CA LYS A 506 -12.47 16.30 -3.11
C LYS A 506 -11.63 16.38 -1.83
N SER A 507 -12.01 15.70 -0.76
CA SER A 507 -11.16 15.59 0.44
C SER A 507 -9.94 14.70 0.18
N LEU A 508 -10.09 13.64 -0.63
CA LEU A 508 -8.99 12.77 -1.04
C LEU A 508 -8.01 13.46 -2.00
N ALA A 509 -8.52 13.97 -3.12
CA ALA A 509 -7.73 14.37 -4.29
C ALA A 509 -7.62 15.88 -4.49
N GLY A 510 -8.39 16.66 -3.73
CA GLY A 510 -8.56 18.09 -4.00
C GLY A 510 -9.50 18.39 -5.16
N ASP A 511 -9.70 19.66 -5.48
CA ASP A 511 -10.48 20.09 -6.65
C ASP A 511 -9.66 20.91 -7.67
N GLY A 512 -8.35 21.01 -7.44
CA GLY A 512 -7.42 21.78 -8.26
C GLY A 512 -7.58 23.31 -8.15
N LYS A 513 -8.51 23.79 -7.30
CA LYS A 513 -8.82 25.24 -7.18
C LYS A 513 -8.73 25.74 -5.73
N LYS A 514 -9.72 25.39 -4.92
CA LYS A 514 -9.86 25.90 -3.54
C LYS A 514 -9.61 24.82 -2.49
N ARG A 515 -9.93 23.58 -2.81
CA ARG A 515 -9.87 22.48 -1.86
C ARG A 515 -8.59 21.69 -2.07
N LYS A 516 -7.75 21.69 -1.04
CA LYS A 516 -6.51 20.91 -1.04
C LYS A 516 -6.82 19.44 -0.77
N PRO A 517 -6.05 18.49 -1.34
CA PRO A 517 -6.14 17.08 -0.96
C PRO A 517 -5.69 16.89 0.49
N ILE A 518 -6.11 15.79 1.11
CA ILE A 518 -5.52 15.36 2.39
C ILE A 518 -4.01 15.23 2.21
N SER A 519 -3.24 15.81 3.13
CA SER A 519 -1.80 15.64 3.22
C SER A 519 -1.46 14.84 4.47
N ILE A 520 -0.64 13.80 4.29
CA ILE A 520 -0.21 12.88 5.34
C ILE A 520 1.30 13.03 5.44
N LEU A 521 1.77 13.56 6.57
CA LEU A 521 3.18 13.76 6.85
C LEU A 521 3.65 12.72 7.87
N ASP A 522 4.68 11.97 7.52
CA ASP A 522 5.48 11.19 8.45
C ASP A 522 6.80 11.95 8.71
N PRO A 523 6.96 12.57 9.91
CA PRO A 523 8.11 13.41 10.21
C PRO A 523 9.39 12.63 10.54
N THR A 524 9.31 11.29 10.58
CA THR A 524 10.44 10.37 10.85
C THR A 524 10.23 9.10 10.03
N CYS A 525 10.12 9.27 8.71
CA CYS A 525 9.51 8.27 7.84
C CYS A 525 10.33 6.96 7.70
N GLY A 526 11.60 6.94 8.07
CA GLY A 526 12.44 5.76 7.89
C GLY A 526 12.40 5.26 6.45
N SER A 527 12.25 3.96 6.27
CA SER A 527 12.04 3.33 4.94
C SER A 527 10.62 3.48 4.40
N GLY A 528 9.76 4.31 5.01
CA GLY A 528 8.42 4.63 4.54
C GLY A 528 7.31 3.70 5.03
N ALA A 529 7.44 3.03 6.18
CA ALA A 529 6.45 2.06 6.65
C ALA A 529 5.05 2.67 6.83
N PHE A 530 4.94 3.84 7.46
CA PHE A 530 3.67 4.57 7.60
C PHE A 530 3.17 5.14 6.27
N LEU A 531 4.07 5.59 5.38
CA LEU A 531 3.68 6.06 4.04
C LEU A 531 3.04 4.93 3.23
N PHE A 532 3.56 3.71 3.34
CA PHE A 532 2.95 2.52 2.71
C PHE A 532 1.63 2.14 3.35
N ALA A 533 1.51 2.20 4.67
CA ALA A 533 0.24 1.98 5.34
C ALA A 533 -0.82 3.00 4.88
N ALA A 534 -0.47 4.27 4.79
CA ALA A 534 -1.33 5.32 4.26
C ALA A 534 -1.75 5.05 2.80
N LEU A 535 -0.79 4.67 1.94
CA LEU A 535 -1.06 4.30 0.55
C LEU A 535 -2.08 3.16 0.46
N ASN A 536 -1.91 2.08 1.24
CA ASN A 536 -2.80 0.92 1.28
C ASN A 536 -4.19 1.22 1.87
N ILE A 537 -4.33 2.31 2.61
CA ILE A 537 -5.64 2.79 3.11
C ILE A 537 -6.32 3.67 2.06
N LEU A 538 -5.58 4.58 1.42
CA LEU A 538 -6.12 5.51 0.45
C LEU A 538 -6.50 4.84 -0.88
N GLU A 539 -5.71 3.87 -1.36
CA GLU A 539 -5.93 3.19 -2.63
C GLU A 539 -7.38 2.67 -2.78
N PRO A 540 -7.90 1.81 -1.87
CA PRO A 540 -9.25 1.29 -2.01
C PRO A 540 -10.34 2.38 -1.87
N LEU A 541 -10.06 3.45 -1.13
CA LEU A 541 -11.00 4.58 -1.02
C LEU A 541 -11.09 5.38 -2.34
N TYR A 542 -9.96 5.62 -3.01
CA TYR A 542 -9.95 6.20 -4.36
C TYR A 542 -10.70 5.31 -5.35
N GLU A 543 -10.41 4.00 -5.32
CA GLU A 543 -11.01 3.04 -6.22
C GLU A 543 -12.54 2.98 -6.06
N ALA A 544 -13.01 2.89 -4.81
CA ALA A 544 -14.44 2.89 -4.49
C ALA A 544 -15.13 4.18 -4.96
N CYS A 545 -14.52 5.35 -4.76
CA CYS A 545 -15.04 6.63 -5.26
C CYS A 545 -15.16 6.64 -6.79
N LEU A 546 -14.10 6.26 -7.50
CA LEU A 546 -14.09 6.25 -8.97
C LEU A 546 -15.11 5.26 -9.56
N GLN A 547 -15.21 4.08 -8.96
CA GLN A 547 -16.22 3.10 -9.37
C GLN A 547 -17.63 3.63 -9.14
N ARG A 548 -17.89 4.25 -7.99
CA ARG A 548 -19.21 4.80 -7.67
C ARG A 548 -19.59 5.99 -8.56
N MET A 549 -18.62 6.85 -8.90
CA MET A 549 -18.81 7.92 -9.88
C MET A 549 -19.22 7.37 -11.25
N LYS A 550 -18.56 6.29 -11.70
CA LYS A 550 -18.89 5.63 -12.96
C LYS A 550 -20.33 5.09 -12.95
N GLU A 551 -20.73 4.45 -11.86
CA GLU A 551 -22.11 3.94 -11.72
C GLU A 551 -23.14 5.07 -11.78
N PHE A 552 -22.91 6.20 -11.11
CA PHE A 552 -23.80 7.36 -11.19
C PHE A 552 -23.90 7.95 -12.60
N ILE A 553 -22.79 7.98 -13.35
CA ILE A 553 -22.81 8.44 -14.76
C ILE A 553 -23.61 7.47 -15.63
N ASP A 554 -23.40 6.15 -15.47
CA ASP A 554 -24.09 5.12 -16.24
C ASP A 554 -25.62 5.09 -15.99
N GLU A 555 -26.04 5.44 -14.76
CA GLU A 555 -27.43 5.48 -14.32
C GLU A 555 -28.15 6.80 -14.68
N ALA A 556 -27.43 7.83 -15.14
CA ALA A 556 -28.00 9.17 -15.38
C ALA A 556 -27.91 9.62 -16.82
N PRO A 557 -28.74 10.61 -17.24
CA PRO A 557 -28.60 11.26 -18.54
C PRO A 557 -27.19 11.88 -18.68
N LYS A 558 -26.63 11.78 -19.88
CA LYS A 558 -25.28 12.31 -20.20
C LYS A 558 -25.18 13.80 -19.84
N GLY A 559 -24.07 14.16 -19.18
CA GLY A 559 -23.76 15.53 -18.77
C GLY A 559 -24.36 15.96 -17.44
N LYS A 560 -25.11 15.08 -16.74
CA LYS A 560 -25.65 15.38 -15.40
C LYS A 560 -24.55 15.55 -14.35
N TYR A 561 -23.52 14.74 -14.43
CA TYR A 561 -22.40 14.71 -13.47
C TYR A 561 -21.07 15.12 -14.11
N LYS A 562 -20.99 16.35 -14.64
CA LYS A 562 -19.82 16.86 -15.37
C LYS A 562 -18.50 16.68 -14.61
N PHE A 563 -18.49 16.93 -13.30
CA PHE A 563 -17.29 16.77 -12.50
C PHE A 563 -16.79 15.32 -12.47
N PHE A 564 -17.70 14.35 -12.39
CA PHE A 564 -17.35 12.93 -12.45
C PHE A 564 -16.83 12.55 -13.84
N GLU A 565 -17.48 13.05 -14.90
CA GLU A 565 -17.04 12.83 -16.29
C GLU A 565 -15.63 13.37 -16.50
N GLU A 566 -15.32 14.58 -16.02
CA GLU A 566 -13.99 15.20 -16.10
C GLU A 566 -12.92 14.38 -15.37
N ILE A 567 -13.23 13.84 -14.19
CA ILE A 567 -12.31 12.98 -13.43
C ILE A 567 -12.05 11.69 -14.20
N LEU A 568 -13.09 11.00 -14.68
CA LEU A 568 -12.92 9.74 -15.40
C LEU A 568 -12.19 9.92 -16.73
N VAL A 569 -12.34 11.06 -17.40
CA VAL A 569 -11.55 11.41 -18.59
C VAL A 569 -10.06 11.50 -18.21
N ARG A 570 -9.71 12.12 -17.08
CA ARG A 570 -8.30 12.17 -16.61
C ARG A 570 -7.78 10.79 -16.22
N VAL A 571 -8.57 9.98 -15.53
CA VAL A 571 -8.19 8.60 -15.13
C VAL A 571 -7.87 7.74 -16.35
N HIS A 572 -8.66 7.86 -17.41
CA HIS A 572 -8.51 7.07 -18.63
C HIS A 572 -7.73 7.80 -19.75
N ALA A 573 -7.03 8.88 -19.41
CA ALA A 573 -6.19 9.59 -20.36
C ALA A 573 -5.11 8.66 -20.93
N PRO A 574 -4.70 8.85 -22.23
CA PRO A 574 -3.77 7.96 -22.91
C PRO A 574 -2.42 7.75 -22.21
N GLN A 575 -1.98 8.73 -21.42
CA GLN A 575 -0.76 8.68 -20.62
C GLN A 575 -0.85 7.73 -19.41
N HIS A 576 -2.05 7.43 -18.91
CA HIS A 576 -2.20 6.52 -17.78
C HIS A 576 -2.39 5.08 -18.28
N PRO A 577 -1.42 4.18 -18.06
CA PRO A 577 -1.50 2.80 -18.54
C PRO A 577 -2.70 2.04 -18.00
N LYS A 578 -3.06 2.32 -16.74
CA LYS A 578 -4.18 1.70 -16.01
C LYS A 578 -4.72 2.67 -14.95
N GLN A 579 -5.98 2.46 -14.52
CA GLN A 579 -6.59 3.21 -13.40
C GLN A 579 -5.76 3.11 -12.10
N GLU A 580 -5.25 1.93 -11.76
CA GLU A 580 -4.39 1.71 -10.59
C GLU A 580 -3.14 2.59 -10.60
N TYR A 581 -2.50 2.73 -11.78
CA TYR A 581 -1.35 3.62 -11.95
C TYR A 581 -1.72 5.07 -11.62
N PHE A 582 -2.85 5.56 -12.15
CA PHE A 582 -3.35 6.90 -11.84
C PHE A 582 -3.60 7.09 -10.35
N ILE A 583 -4.22 6.10 -9.68
CA ILE A 583 -4.50 6.14 -8.24
C ILE A 583 -3.19 6.25 -7.45
N PHE A 584 -2.24 5.34 -7.67
CA PHE A 584 -0.96 5.38 -6.95
C PHE A 584 -0.17 6.65 -7.22
N LYS A 585 -0.12 7.10 -8.48
CA LYS A 585 0.52 8.37 -8.83
C LYS A 585 -0.12 9.55 -8.09
N SER A 586 -1.45 9.60 -8.06
CA SER A 586 -2.20 10.65 -7.36
C SER A 586 -1.91 10.63 -5.85
N ILE A 587 -1.91 9.45 -5.21
CA ILE A 587 -1.63 9.32 -3.79
C ILE A 587 -0.19 9.77 -3.49
N ILE A 588 0.79 9.29 -4.23
CA ILE A 588 2.20 9.59 -4.01
C ILE A 588 2.49 11.07 -4.16
N LEU A 589 1.93 11.73 -5.19
CA LEU A 589 2.18 13.15 -5.46
C LEU A 589 1.39 14.09 -4.56
N ASN A 590 0.15 13.74 -4.23
CA ASN A 590 -0.76 14.68 -3.57
C ASN A 590 -0.92 14.45 -2.08
N ASN A 591 -0.79 13.20 -1.63
CA ASN A 591 -1.18 12.85 -0.26
C ASN A 591 0.02 12.53 0.64
N LEU A 592 1.13 11.98 0.12
CA LEU A 592 2.21 11.46 0.94
C LEU A 592 3.38 12.44 1.05
N TYR A 593 3.82 12.69 2.27
CA TYR A 593 4.98 13.50 2.61
C TYR A 593 5.78 12.79 3.70
N GLY A 594 7.11 12.81 3.57
CA GLY A 594 8.00 12.17 4.53
C GLY A 594 9.26 13.00 4.76
N VAL A 595 9.72 13.01 6.00
CA VAL A 595 11.02 13.55 6.36
C VAL A 595 11.77 12.52 7.19
N ASP A 596 13.06 12.36 6.95
CA ASP A 596 13.93 11.56 7.82
C ASP A 596 15.33 12.19 7.89
N ILE A 597 15.99 12.03 9.01
CA ILE A 597 17.36 12.52 9.18
C ILE A 597 18.37 11.70 8.38
N MET A 598 18.02 10.45 8.06
CA MET A 598 18.88 9.53 7.32
C MET A 598 18.61 9.61 5.81
N HIS A 599 19.58 10.04 5.03
CA HIS A 599 19.48 10.09 3.57
C HIS A 599 19.17 8.73 2.95
N GLU A 600 19.78 7.66 3.44
CA GLU A 600 19.54 6.30 2.94
C GLU A 600 18.11 5.83 3.18
N ALA A 601 17.49 6.19 4.31
CA ALA A 601 16.12 5.87 4.61
C ALA A 601 15.17 6.52 3.60
N VAL A 602 15.38 7.79 3.31
CA VAL A 602 14.64 8.57 2.31
C VAL A 602 14.74 7.93 0.92
N GLU A 603 15.95 7.54 0.49
CA GLU A 603 16.14 6.90 -0.82
C GLU A 603 15.43 5.54 -0.90
N ILE A 604 15.41 4.77 0.17
CA ILE A 604 14.66 3.51 0.24
C ILE A 604 13.14 3.74 0.21
N ALA A 605 12.64 4.74 0.92
CA ALA A 605 11.22 5.10 0.88
C ALA A 605 10.79 5.46 -0.54
N LYS A 606 11.55 6.31 -1.24
CA LYS A 606 11.33 6.68 -2.65
C LYS A 606 11.38 5.45 -3.56
N LEU A 607 12.41 4.61 -3.42
CA LEU A 607 12.58 3.39 -4.20
C LEU A 607 11.36 2.47 -4.11
N ARG A 608 10.87 2.23 -2.90
CA ARG A 608 9.70 1.37 -2.66
C ARG A 608 8.44 1.95 -3.30
N LEU A 609 8.19 3.26 -3.18
CA LEU A 609 7.05 3.93 -3.82
C LEU A 609 7.13 3.83 -5.36
N PHE A 610 8.31 3.98 -5.95
CA PHE A 610 8.51 3.81 -7.39
C PHE A 610 8.25 2.36 -7.84
N LEU A 611 8.74 1.38 -7.09
CA LEU A 611 8.48 -0.03 -7.38
C LEU A 611 6.99 -0.36 -7.31
N LYS A 612 6.25 0.25 -6.39
CA LYS A 612 4.78 0.11 -6.31
C LYS A 612 4.10 0.65 -7.57
N LEU A 613 4.51 1.81 -8.10
CA LEU A 613 4.02 2.33 -9.38
C LEU A 613 4.33 1.38 -10.54
N VAL A 614 5.57 0.96 -10.68
CA VAL A 614 6.00 0.07 -11.77
C VAL A 614 5.28 -1.28 -11.70
N SER A 615 4.87 -1.73 -10.50
CA SER A 615 4.16 -2.99 -10.32
C SER A 615 2.84 -3.05 -11.10
N THR A 616 2.18 -1.91 -11.30
CA THR A 616 0.88 -1.83 -11.99
C THR A 616 0.97 -1.91 -13.52
N VAL A 617 2.17 -1.76 -14.10
CA VAL A 617 2.37 -1.68 -15.56
C VAL A 617 3.03 -2.96 -16.08
N GLU A 618 2.53 -3.48 -17.19
CA GLU A 618 3.20 -4.54 -17.96
C GLU A 618 3.94 -3.92 -19.15
N PRO A 619 5.20 -4.32 -19.44
CA PRO A 619 5.95 -3.76 -20.56
C PRO A 619 5.28 -4.08 -21.90
N ASP A 620 5.02 -3.03 -22.68
CA ASP A 620 4.49 -3.13 -24.05
C ASP A 620 5.53 -2.59 -25.05
N TYR A 621 6.21 -3.49 -25.72
CA TYR A 621 7.29 -3.17 -26.66
C TYR A 621 6.84 -2.47 -27.95
N GLN A 622 5.51 -2.33 -28.16
CA GLN A 622 4.93 -1.59 -29.28
C GLN A 622 4.63 -0.13 -28.92
N LYS A 623 4.60 0.20 -27.62
CA LYS A 623 4.33 1.55 -27.14
C LYS A 623 5.61 2.35 -26.87
N PRO A 624 5.54 3.68 -26.97
CA PRO A 624 6.61 4.55 -26.49
C PRO A 624 6.91 4.25 -25.01
N ASN A 625 8.19 4.31 -24.66
CA ASN A 625 8.67 4.05 -23.29
C ASN A 625 8.14 2.74 -22.69
N LEU A 626 7.91 1.71 -23.50
CA LEU A 626 7.35 0.41 -23.10
C LEU A 626 5.97 0.51 -22.42
N GLY A 627 5.21 1.56 -22.70
CA GLY A 627 3.92 1.82 -22.07
C GLY A 627 4.01 2.33 -20.62
N LEU A 628 5.22 2.61 -20.13
CA LEU A 628 5.43 3.19 -18.81
C LEU A 628 5.51 4.72 -18.93
N GLU A 629 4.70 5.42 -18.18
CA GLU A 629 4.89 6.85 -17.98
C GLU A 629 6.13 7.06 -17.11
N PRO A 630 6.96 8.11 -17.38
CA PRO A 630 8.08 8.42 -16.49
C PRO A 630 7.64 8.53 -15.03
N LEU A 631 8.45 8.01 -14.13
CA LEU A 631 8.13 8.01 -12.69
C LEU A 631 7.99 9.45 -12.19
N PRO A 632 7.04 9.72 -11.31
CA PRO A 632 6.90 11.05 -10.73
C PRO A 632 8.12 11.39 -9.88
N ASP A 633 8.51 12.66 -9.91
CA ASP A 633 9.55 13.16 -9.02
C ASP A 633 8.98 13.41 -7.63
N VAL A 634 9.47 12.68 -6.66
CA VAL A 634 9.04 12.76 -5.25
C VAL A 634 10.05 13.47 -4.36
N ASP A 635 11.09 14.10 -4.91
CA ASP A 635 12.17 14.74 -4.16
C ASP A 635 11.68 15.87 -3.25
N PHE A 636 10.54 16.49 -3.59
CA PHE A 636 9.93 17.52 -2.76
C PHE A 636 8.91 16.98 -1.77
N ASN A 637 8.47 15.72 -1.94
CA ASN A 637 7.51 15.08 -1.05
C ASN A 637 8.23 14.32 0.07
N ILE A 638 9.36 13.66 -0.26
CA ILE A 638 10.12 12.83 0.68
C ILE A 638 11.55 13.35 0.71
N ARG A 639 11.93 13.90 1.85
CA ARG A 639 13.17 14.68 2.00
C ARG A 639 14.00 14.24 3.20
N ALA A 640 15.32 14.32 3.03
CA ALA A 640 16.23 14.23 4.17
C ALA A 640 16.26 15.58 4.92
N GLY A 641 16.27 15.51 6.24
CA GLY A 641 16.35 16.68 7.11
C GLY A 641 15.97 16.37 8.56
N ASN A 642 16.30 17.30 9.43
CA ASN A 642 15.94 17.22 10.85
C ASN A 642 14.60 17.93 11.08
N THR A 643 13.55 17.17 11.36
CA THR A 643 12.19 17.68 11.59
C THR A 643 12.06 18.55 12.83
N LEU A 644 12.98 18.42 13.78
CA LEU A 644 12.98 19.21 15.02
C LEU A 644 13.61 20.62 14.84
N LEU A 645 14.23 20.86 13.69
CA LEU A 645 14.82 22.15 13.37
C LEU A 645 13.95 22.92 12.39
N GLY A 646 13.64 24.15 12.70
CA GLY A 646 12.84 25.04 11.85
C GLY A 646 11.70 25.71 12.61
N TYR A 647 10.84 26.36 11.86
CA TYR A 647 9.64 27.00 12.36
C TYR A 647 8.40 26.18 12.00
N THR A 648 7.48 25.99 12.97
CA THR A 648 6.26 25.22 12.76
C THR A 648 5.10 26.06 12.23
N SER A 649 5.22 27.38 12.33
CA SER A 649 4.17 28.33 11.93
C SER A 649 4.72 29.70 11.55
N GLU A 650 3.96 30.44 10.76
CA GLU A 650 4.27 31.88 10.48
C GLU A 650 4.35 32.70 11.74
N LYS A 651 3.56 32.40 12.76
CA LYS A 651 3.57 33.06 14.03
C LYS A 651 4.92 32.94 14.76
N GLU A 652 5.53 31.76 14.73
CA GLU A 652 6.87 31.54 15.29
C GLU A 652 7.92 32.38 14.56
N ILE A 653 7.79 32.54 13.23
CA ILE A 653 8.66 33.42 12.45
C ILE A 653 8.41 34.91 12.85
N GLU A 654 7.13 35.30 13.03
CA GLU A 654 6.76 36.63 13.51
C GLU A 654 7.32 36.92 14.91
N ASP A 655 7.14 35.97 15.83
CA ASP A 655 7.65 36.08 17.21
C ASP A 655 9.21 36.12 17.22
N ALA A 656 9.83 35.38 16.30
CA ALA A 656 11.28 35.33 16.09
C ALA A 656 11.86 36.72 15.63
N LEU A 657 11.13 37.38 14.77
CA LEU A 657 11.50 38.72 14.24
C LEU A 657 11.01 39.85 15.12
N GLY A 658 9.92 39.70 15.88
CA GLY A 658 9.21 40.73 16.63
C GLY A 658 9.93 41.24 17.87
N GLY A 659 11.08 40.71 18.27
CA GLY A 659 11.95 41.24 19.35
C GLY A 659 12.91 42.34 18.90
N GLN A 660 13.09 42.54 17.62
CA GLN A 660 13.89 43.62 17.01
C GLN A 660 12.99 44.45 16.09
N LEU A 661 13.11 45.77 16.12
CA LEU A 661 12.47 46.62 15.13
C LEU A 661 12.85 46.13 13.73
N ASP A 662 11.86 45.58 12.99
CA ASP A 662 12.03 45.06 11.62
C ASP A 662 12.24 46.21 10.64
N PHE A 663 13.45 46.79 10.66
CA PHE A 663 13.83 47.90 9.78
C PHE A 663 13.98 47.50 8.32
N ASP A 664 14.12 46.17 8.04
CA ASP A 664 14.42 45.65 6.71
C ASP A 664 13.23 44.96 6.03
N ASN A 665 12.01 44.93 6.62
CA ASN A 665 10.84 44.21 6.12
C ASN A 665 11.11 42.70 5.87
N ASP A 666 11.93 42.07 6.69
CA ASP A 666 12.35 40.67 6.49
C ASP A 666 11.17 39.72 6.61
N LEU A 667 10.18 39.98 7.44
CA LEU A 667 8.97 39.19 7.57
C LEU A 667 8.15 39.21 6.28
N GLU A 668 7.93 40.35 5.66
CA GLU A 668 7.20 40.45 4.38
C GLU A 668 7.95 39.74 3.27
N LYS A 669 9.28 39.86 3.22
CA LYS A 669 10.11 39.13 2.23
C LYS A 669 10.03 37.60 2.39
N ILE A 670 10.04 37.09 3.64
CA ILE A 670 9.90 35.67 3.92
C ILE A 670 8.51 35.19 3.50
N LYS A 671 7.44 35.92 3.85
CA LYS A 671 6.06 35.60 3.44
C LYS A 671 5.91 35.58 1.91
N GLU A 672 6.45 36.58 1.21
CA GLU A 672 6.43 36.62 -0.24
C GLU A 672 7.17 35.42 -0.86
N LYS A 673 8.33 35.05 -0.32
CA LYS A 673 9.05 33.86 -0.77
C LYS A 673 8.30 32.55 -0.51
N CYS A 674 7.66 32.42 0.65
CA CYS A 674 6.79 31.28 0.95
C CYS A 674 5.65 31.16 -0.08
N ASP A 675 4.99 32.27 -0.43
CA ASP A 675 3.93 32.32 -1.42
C ASP A 675 4.44 31.97 -2.83
N ILE A 676 5.62 32.42 -3.20
CA ILE A 676 6.26 32.11 -4.47
C ILE A 676 6.57 30.61 -4.53
N VAL A 677 7.19 30.04 -3.49
CA VAL A 677 7.48 28.62 -3.38
C VAL A 677 6.18 27.79 -3.48
N ALA A 678 5.14 28.18 -2.75
CA ALA A 678 3.85 27.47 -2.77
C ALA A 678 3.22 27.47 -4.17
N ARG A 679 3.24 28.60 -4.88
CA ARG A 679 2.73 28.68 -6.28
C ARG A 679 3.58 27.89 -7.25
N THR A 680 4.90 27.95 -7.14
CA THR A 680 5.82 27.20 -7.98
C THR A 680 5.65 25.69 -7.77
N PHE A 681 5.48 25.27 -6.50
CA PHE A 681 5.23 23.89 -6.16
C PHE A 681 3.88 23.37 -6.69
N ALA A 682 2.82 24.18 -6.59
CA ALA A 682 1.51 23.85 -7.14
C ALA A 682 1.59 23.64 -8.66
N ARG A 683 2.25 24.56 -9.39
CA ARG A 683 2.47 24.43 -10.83
C ARG A 683 3.31 23.20 -11.19
N TYR A 684 4.37 22.94 -10.45
CA TYR A 684 5.21 21.77 -10.64
C TYR A 684 4.42 20.44 -10.48
N LYS A 685 3.55 20.34 -9.45
CA LYS A 685 2.66 19.19 -9.27
C LYS A 685 1.65 19.03 -10.40
N GLU A 686 1.05 20.13 -10.83
CA GLU A 686 0.09 20.11 -11.94
C GLU A 686 0.76 19.58 -13.22
N LEU A 687 1.96 20.07 -13.54
CA LEU A 687 2.76 19.56 -14.66
C LEU A 687 3.05 18.06 -14.56
N GLN A 688 3.29 17.52 -13.36
CA GLN A 688 3.47 16.07 -13.18
C GLN A 688 2.20 15.25 -13.39
N LEU A 689 1.03 15.79 -13.02
CA LEU A 689 -0.25 15.11 -13.17
C LEU A 689 -0.78 15.17 -14.61
N GLU A 690 -0.50 16.26 -15.33
CA GLU A 690 -0.94 16.49 -16.71
C GLU A 690 0.08 16.03 -17.76
N TYR A 691 1.12 15.35 -17.35
CA TYR A 691 2.28 14.99 -18.15
C TYR A 691 1.93 14.39 -19.52
N GLY A 692 2.49 14.98 -20.58
CA GLY A 692 2.34 14.49 -21.96
C GLY A 692 2.72 15.48 -23.07
N LYS A 693 2.98 16.75 -22.78
CA LYS A 693 3.20 17.74 -23.83
C LYS A 693 4.55 18.47 -23.82
N ASP A 694 5.17 18.78 -22.69
CA ASP A 694 6.40 19.58 -22.66
C ASP A 694 7.38 19.16 -21.54
N TYR A 695 8.35 18.31 -21.87
CA TYR A 695 9.48 17.94 -20.98
C TYR A 695 10.30 19.16 -20.53
N ILE A 696 10.45 20.17 -21.38
CA ILE A 696 11.25 21.36 -21.12
C ILE A 696 10.66 22.17 -19.97
N ASP A 697 9.35 22.38 -19.96
CA ASP A 697 8.63 23.12 -18.92
C ASP A 697 8.73 22.43 -17.55
N PHE A 698 8.73 21.09 -17.53
CA PHE A 698 8.88 20.33 -16.32
C PHE A 698 10.26 20.50 -15.68
N PHE A 699 11.34 20.36 -16.46
CA PHE A 699 12.70 20.55 -15.94
C PHE A 699 12.97 21.97 -15.51
N GLN A 700 12.43 22.95 -16.22
CA GLN A 700 12.52 24.37 -15.81
C GLN A 700 11.77 24.61 -14.51
N ALA A 701 10.54 24.08 -14.35
CA ALA A 701 9.76 24.22 -13.14
C ALA A 701 10.44 23.52 -11.95
N LYS A 702 11.08 22.35 -12.16
CA LYS A 702 11.87 21.66 -11.13
C LYS A 702 13.07 22.49 -10.70
N ALA A 703 13.84 23.02 -11.63
CA ALA A 703 15.01 23.83 -11.36
C ALA A 703 14.63 25.13 -10.61
N GLU A 704 13.58 25.80 -11.07
CA GLU A 704 13.06 27.00 -10.42
C GLU A 704 12.59 26.70 -9.00
N LEU A 705 11.82 25.63 -8.79
CA LEU A 705 11.35 25.26 -7.46
C LEU A 705 12.51 24.95 -6.51
N LYS A 706 13.51 24.22 -6.98
CA LYS A 706 14.71 23.90 -6.19
C LYS A 706 15.43 25.17 -5.77
N GLN A 707 15.70 26.08 -6.70
CA GLN A 707 16.34 27.37 -6.42
C GLN A 707 15.54 28.19 -5.39
N ARG A 708 14.22 28.31 -5.57
CA ARG A 708 13.34 29.07 -4.65
C ARG A 708 13.34 28.48 -3.25
N LEU A 709 13.33 27.14 -3.14
CA LEU A 709 13.42 26.46 -1.84
C LEU A 709 14.78 26.68 -1.17
N GLU A 710 15.88 26.63 -1.91
CA GLU A 710 17.22 26.90 -1.39
C GLU A 710 17.30 28.34 -0.86
N GLU A 711 16.86 29.34 -1.63
CA GLU A 711 16.81 30.74 -1.24
C GLU A 711 15.96 31.00 0.03
N LEU A 712 14.84 30.29 0.19
CA LEU A 712 13.99 30.38 1.38
C LEU A 712 14.66 29.69 2.58
N ASN A 713 15.21 28.50 2.40
CA ASN A 713 15.91 27.77 3.46
C ASN A 713 17.11 28.54 4.00
N ASP A 714 17.90 29.18 3.16
CA ASP A 714 19.05 29.96 3.58
C ASP A 714 18.63 31.15 4.47
N GLN A 715 17.52 31.81 4.14
CA GLN A 715 17.00 32.90 4.98
C GLN A 715 16.47 32.40 6.34
N LEU A 716 15.71 31.26 6.32
CA LEU A 716 15.20 30.70 7.56
C LEU A 716 16.32 30.15 8.44
N ASN A 717 17.36 29.54 7.85
CA ASN A 717 18.53 29.08 8.59
C ASN A 717 19.34 30.24 9.19
N LEU A 718 19.50 31.33 8.47
CA LEU A 718 20.14 32.53 9.01
C LEU A 718 19.36 33.13 10.21
N LEU A 719 18.03 33.11 10.13
CA LEU A 719 17.18 33.57 11.23
C LEU A 719 17.30 32.64 12.45
N LEU A 720 17.24 31.30 12.24
CA LEU A 720 17.44 30.32 13.29
C LEU A 720 18.82 30.44 13.96
N HIS A 721 19.87 30.61 13.17
CA HIS A 721 21.22 30.78 13.68
C HIS A 721 21.34 32.02 14.59
N LYS A 722 20.75 33.15 14.19
CA LYS A 722 20.73 34.40 15.02
C LYS A 722 20.06 34.18 16.38
N GLN A 723 19.12 33.23 16.48
CA GLN A 723 18.37 32.97 17.71
C GLN A 723 19.02 31.94 18.63
N THR A 724 19.76 30.99 18.06
CA THR A 724 20.16 29.78 18.80
C THR A 724 21.57 29.80 19.33
N THR A 725 22.49 30.60 18.79
CA THR A 725 23.90 30.50 19.18
C THR A 725 24.76 31.71 18.74
N ASP A 726 25.86 31.95 19.49
CA ASP A 726 26.97 32.82 19.10
C ASP A 726 28.00 32.14 18.21
N MET A 727 27.78 30.87 17.79
CA MET A 727 28.67 30.15 16.88
C MET A 727 28.72 30.82 15.50
N ASN A 728 29.83 30.63 14.79
CA ASN A 728 29.91 30.98 13.37
C ASN A 728 28.87 30.20 12.57
N TYR A 729 28.20 30.85 11.60
CA TYR A 729 27.14 30.24 10.79
C TYR A 729 27.59 28.96 10.10
N ASP A 730 28.76 28.93 9.52
CA ASP A 730 29.28 27.75 8.82
C ASP A 730 29.48 26.54 9.76
N GLN A 731 29.96 26.80 10.99
CA GLN A 731 30.11 25.77 12.02
C GLN A 731 28.75 25.26 12.52
N TRP A 732 27.82 26.17 12.76
CA TRP A 732 26.46 25.82 13.17
C TRP A 732 25.77 25.01 12.09
N PHE A 733 25.84 25.46 10.84
CA PHE A 733 25.24 24.77 9.70
C PHE A 733 25.78 23.36 9.52
N ALA A 734 27.11 23.18 9.62
CA ALA A 734 27.74 21.87 9.51
C ALA A 734 27.38 20.89 10.67
N THR A 735 26.96 21.41 11.83
CA THR A 735 26.57 20.58 12.99
C THR A 735 25.08 20.25 13.02
N HIS A 736 24.23 20.96 12.27
CA HIS A 736 22.78 20.87 12.34
C HIS A 736 22.12 20.39 11.02
N GLN A 737 22.89 20.26 9.96
CA GLN A 737 22.50 19.51 8.77
C GLN A 737 22.82 18.03 8.93
#